data_96157101096108611f3653819ccb39c7
#
_entry.id   96157101096108611f3653819ccb39c7
#
_cell.length_a   1.000
_cell.length_b   1.000
_cell.length_c   1.000
_cell.angle_alpha   90.00
_cell.angle_beta   90.00
_cell.angle_gamma   90.00
#
_symmetry.space_group_name_H-M   'P 1'
#
loop_
_entity.id
_entity.type
_entity.pdbx_description
1 polymer ?
#
loop_
_entity_poly.entity_id
_entity_poly.type
_entity_poly.pdbx_seq_one_letter_code
_entity_poly.pdbx_strand_id
1 'polypeptide(L)'
;MYKQVGYEDSKTGIQSFSENLFSRKKLLCEIQDYFLQDANEPALVLYGMSGVGKTHIARKYCEISYNFYKNVVWIDAAFAMLQTSMRNHCQILGFEVQDSKGDYFDIKVIVGKIHNYYKNEKTLYVFDNVDDESVKNLSMYISKKPNSFTLITSQWRTWSNNVNQMFVDVFSSEEAFAYVKNNTRESSDENIRNLIKELGYHPFAISQAIKYINIYKVSIEKYIDRYRSKPAEILDNNNFPTEEESKSAIKAINLVLIKLEKTQPFLFKLLNCLSHCDGQNISKQFITQISNQMETNDESLIDEAIGLLISYSLLNCFDDKKYTMHELTQLTCKCFQKRNSNTNTYLDLIENYFKVELNNVKDHIDYGNDFVFHFIFMFRTNGKRFSETFHHLTTSIKKLLVCKGLFEEAIEILKIVKNFNTETYGENNKITLLTKHNIASCLDDMGKYNEALEIYYSVDKIQTEILGINHPSTMTTKHNIANCLNRMGKYNEALEIYYSVDKIQTEILGINHPDTMTTKHNIASCLDNMGKYNEALEIYYSVDKIQTEILGINHPSTMTTKHNIASCLNRMGKYNEALEIYYSVDKIQTEILGINHPSTMATKHNIALCLNNMGKYNEALEIYYSVDKIKTEILGINHPSTMTTKNNIAFCLDNMGKYNEALEIYYSVDKIETEILGINHPSTMTTKHNIASCLDDMGKYNDALEIYYSVDKIQTEILGINHPDTMITKHSIASCLNNMGKYNEALEIYYSVDKIKTEILGINHPSTMTTKNNIAFCLDNMGKYNEALEIYYSVDKLQTEILGINHPSTMATKRNIAICLNNLETKRASCLII
;
A
#
# COMPACT_ATOMS: atom_id res chain seq x y z
N MET A 1 1.85 -27.59 15.39
CA MET A 1 0.92 -28.66 15.71
C MET A 1 1.03 -28.98 17.19
N TYR A 2 0.41 -28.17 18.02
CA TYR A 2 0.17 -28.59 19.40
C TYR A 2 -1.19 -29.29 19.38
N LYS A 3 -1.16 -30.64 19.32
CA LYS A 3 -2.23 -31.43 19.93
C LYS A 3 -2.56 -30.72 21.25
N GLN A 4 -3.86 -30.68 21.62
CA GLN A 4 -4.16 -30.70 23.04
C GLN A 4 -2.96 -31.31 23.72
N VAL A 5 -2.22 -30.53 24.51
CA VAL A 5 -1.47 -31.13 25.57
C VAL A 5 -2.54 -31.68 26.49
N GLY A 6 -3.03 -32.83 26.11
CA GLY A 6 -3.73 -33.71 27.02
C GLY A 6 -2.73 -34.01 28.08
N TYR A 7 -2.76 -33.31 29.13
CA TYR A 7 -2.27 -33.73 30.39
C TYR A 7 -3.26 -34.79 30.91
N GLU A 8 -3.22 -35.96 30.33
CA GLU A 8 -3.60 -37.15 31.05
C GLU A 8 -2.37 -37.65 31.77
N ASP A 9 -2.52 -37.79 33.11
CA ASP A 9 -1.62 -38.38 34.08
C ASP A 9 -0.34 -37.67 34.53
N SER A 10 -0.51 -36.66 35.39
CA SER A 10 0.22 -36.71 36.69
C SER A 10 -0.55 -35.89 37.74
N LYS A 11 -1.35 -36.60 38.54
CA LYS A 11 -1.80 -36.11 39.82
C LYS A 11 -0.61 -36.04 40.76
N THR A 12 0.17 -34.97 40.68
CA THR A 12 1.07 -34.57 41.74
C THR A 12 0.97 -33.07 41.91
N GLY A 13 0.63 -32.66 43.12
CA GLY A 13 0.33 -31.28 43.49
C GLY A 13 1.32 -30.26 43.00
N ILE A 14 0.78 -29.06 42.75
CA ILE A 14 1.56 -27.86 42.49
C ILE A 14 2.60 -27.73 43.59
N GLN A 15 3.78 -28.26 43.35
CA GLN A 15 4.94 -27.90 44.14
C GLN A 15 5.21 -26.43 43.85
N SER A 16 5.33 -25.67 44.92
CA SER A 16 5.89 -24.35 45.02
C SER A 16 6.78 -24.02 43.81
N PHE A 17 6.54 -22.87 43.19
CA PHE A 17 7.39 -22.25 42.19
C PHE A 17 8.84 -22.71 42.34
N SER A 18 9.35 -23.49 41.41
CA SER A 18 10.74 -23.88 41.45
C SER A 18 11.57 -22.60 41.45
N GLU A 19 12.50 -22.46 42.35
CA GLU A 19 13.29 -21.26 42.62
C GLU A 19 14.00 -20.69 41.38
N ASN A 20 14.10 -21.46 40.31
CA ASN A 20 14.76 -21.07 39.04
C ASN A 20 13.94 -20.16 38.09
N LEU A 21 12.73 -19.78 38.45
CA LEU A 21 11.86 -18.91 37.61
C LEU A 21 11.58 -17.55 38.25
N PHE A 22 12.53 -17.02 38.97
CA PHE A 22 12.40 -15.83 39.82
C PHE A 22 12.11 -14.53 39.07
N SER A 23 12.35 -14.44 37.78
CA SER A 23 12.47 -13.13 37.13
C SER A 23 11.17 -12.46 36.69
N ARG A 24 9.99 -13.12 36.75
CA ARG A 24 8.73 -12.52 36.29
C ARG A 24 7.52 -12.82 37.18
N LYS A 25 7.77 -13.15 38.47
CA LYS A 25 6.71 -13.51 39.42
C LYS A 25 5.69 -12.38 39.59
N LYS A 26 6.15 -11.14 39.68
CA LYS A 26 5.30 -9.97 39.79
C LYS A 26 4.33 -9.85 38.60
N LEU A 27 4.86 -9.94 37.39
CA LEU A 27 4.08 -9.87 36.14
C LEU A 27 3.06 -11.03 36.03
N LEU A 28 3.44 -12.24 36.45
CA LEU A 28 2.54 -13.40 36.46
C LEU A 28 1.39 -13.21 37.48
N CYS A 29 1.68 -12.62 38.64
CA CYS A 29 0.65 -12.26 39.60
C CYS A 29 -0.27 -11.15 39.07
N GLU A 30 0.26 -10.13 38.43
CA GLU A 30 -0.53 -9.07 37.81
C GLU A 30 -1.47 -9.59 36.72
N ILE A 31 -1.00 -10.54 35.88
CA ILE A 31 -1.85 -11.23 34.90
C ILE A 31 -2.96 -12.03 35.58
N GLN A 32 -2.64 -12.74 36.64
CA GLN A 32 -3.61 -13.51 37.41
C GLN A 32 -4.64 -12.63 38.10
N ASP A 33 -4.21 -11.55 38.75
CA ASP A 33 -5.08 -10.58 39.41
C ASP A 33 -6.02 -9.92 38.42
N TYR A 34 -5.51 -9.57 37.19
CA TYR A 34 -6.34 -9.03 36.14
C TYR A 34 -7.52 -9.96 35.78
N PHE A 35 -7.25 -11.23 35.51
CA PHE A 35 -8.29 -12.17 35.14
C PHE A 35 -9.20 -12.63 36.30
N LEU A 36 -8.79 -12.37 37.54
CA LEU A 36 -9.63 -12.64 38.74
C LEU A 36 -10.56 -11.48 39.11
N GLN A 37 -10.15 -10.22 38.82
CA GLN A 37 -10.87 -9.01 39.27
C GLN A 37 -11.89 -8.51 38.27
N ASP A 38 -11.75 -8.77 36.98
CA ASP A 38 -12.55 -8.12 35.95
C ASP A 38 -13.27 -9.11 35.04
N ALA A 39 -14.53 -9.41 35.39
CA ALA A 39 -15.41 -10.26 34.59
C ALA A 39 -15.95 -9.58 33.30
N ASN A 40 -15.72 -8.25 33.13
CA ASN A 40 -16.33 -7.46 32.06
C ASN A 40 -15.40 -7.18 30.89
N GLU A 41 -14.08 -7.29 31.04
CA GLU A 41 -13.12 -7.10 29.96
C GLU A 41 -12.16 -8.30 29.86
N PRO A 42 -12.47 -9.30 29.03
CA PRO A 42 -11.77 -10.59 29.03
C PRO A 42 -10.45 -10.60 28.27
N ALA A 43 -9.93 -9.47 27.78
CA ALA A 43 -8.73 -9.45 26.94
C ALA A 43 -7.60 -8.63 27.53
N LEU A 44 -6.42 -9.24 27.69
CA LEU A 44 -5.18 -8.63 28.13
C LEU A 44 -4.09 -8.79 27.09
N VAL A 45 -3.39 -7.71 26.75
CA VAL A 45 -2.25 -7.71 25.82
C VAL A 45 -0.94 -7.57 26.58
N LEU A 46 -0.06 -8.53 26.37
CA LEU A 46 1.35 -8.44 26.74
C LEU A 46 2.13 -7.88 25.55
N TYR A 47 2.57 -6.64 25.64
CA TYR A 47 3.31 -6.02 24.56
C TYR A 47 4.73 -5.62 24.97
N GLY A 48 5.67 -5.55 24.02
CA GLY A 48 7.07 -5.22 24.27
C GLY A 48 7.98 -5.72 23.17
N MET A 49 9.28 -5.44 23.28
CA MET A 49 10.28 -5.78 22.28
C MET A 49 10.38 -7.29 21.99
N SER A 50 11.00 -7.65 20.87
CA SER A 50 11.31 -9.05 20.56
C SER A 50 12.30 -9.62 21.59
N GLY A 51 12.13 -10.90 21.95
CA GLY A 51 13.06 -11.59 22.86
C GLY A 51 12.94 -11.22 24.35
N VAL A 52 12.01 -10.36 24.77
CA VAL A 52 11.77 -10.04 26.20
C VAL A 52 11.02 -11.15 26.95
N GLY A 53 10.55 -12.18 26.23
CA GLY A 53 9.97 -13.37 26.83
C GLY A 53 8.44 -13.37 26.91
N LYS A 54 7.71 -12.56 26.13
CA LYS A 54 6.23 -12.50 26.13
C LYS A 54 5.57 -13.86 25.96
N THR A 55 5.94 -14.59 24.93
CA THR A 55 5.46 -15.96 24.66
C THR A 55 5.79 -16.90 25.82
N HIS A 56 6.99 -16.75 26.42
CA HIS A 56 7.39 -17.56 27.57
C HIS A 56 6.54 -17.25 28.81
N ILE A 57 6.25 -15.98 29.06
CA ILE A 57 5.35 -15.54 30.14
C ILE A 57 3.94 -16.10 29.93
N ALA A 58 3.41 -15.98 28.72
CA ALA A 58 2.09 -16.52 28.40
C ALA A 58 2.02 -18.05 28.61
N ARG A 59 3.04 -18.80 28.16
CA ARG A 59 3.13 -20.25 28.42
C ARG A 59 3.18 -20.55 29.92
N LYS A 60 4.00 -19.80 30.64
CA LYS A 60 4.14 -20.00 32.08
C LYS A 60 2.86 -19.66 32.83
N TYR A 61 2.16 -18.62 32.40
CA TYR A 61 0.84 -18.30 32.93
C TYR A 61 -0.15 -19.44 32.69
N CYS A 62 -0.20 -20.02 31.51
CA CYS A 62 -1.03 -21.19 31.23
C CYS A 62 -0.70 -22.37 32.17
N GLU A 63 0.59 -22.62 32.44
CA GLU A 63 1.03 -23.70 33.36
C GLU A 63 0.57 -23.47 34.79
N ILE A 64 0.72 -22.26 35.33
CA ILE A 64 0.34 -21.96 36.74
C ILE A 64 -1.16 -21.81 36.93
N SER A 65 -1.90 -21.40 35.88
CA SER A 65 -3.34 -21.22 35.93
C SER A 65 -4.15 -22.46 35.47
N TYR A 66 -3.49 -23.59 35.32
CA TYR A 66 -4.04 -24.85 34.84
C TYR A 66 -5.33 -25.28 35.57
N ASN A 67 -5.43 -25.08 36.87
CA ASN A 67 -6.64 -25.43 37.66
C ASN A 67 -7.77 -24.40 37.52
N PHE A 68 -7.51 -23.23 36.94
CA PHE A 68 -8.51 -22.19 36.80
C PHE A 68 -9.24 -22.28 35.44
N TYR A 69 -8.56 -22.67 34.38
CA TYR A 69 -9.15 -22.85 33.05
C TYR A 69 -9.30 -24.34 32.74
N LYS A 70 -10.50 -24.69 32.21
CA LYS A 70 -10.72 -26.06 31.74
C LYS A 70 -10.07 -26.31 30.38
N ASN A 71 -9.99 -25.25 29.54
CA ASN A 71 -9.40 -25.31 28.21
C ASN A 71 -8.43 -24.15 28.01
N VAL A 72 -7.34 -24.42 27.30
CA VAL A 72 -6.41 -23.42 26.78
C VAL A 72 -6.33 -23.59 25.26
N VAL A 73 -6.70 -22.57 24.53
CA VAL A 73 -6.68 -22.52 23.06
C VAL A 73 -5.55 -21.61 22.63
N TRP A 74 -4.48 -22.21 22.10
CA TRP A 74 -3.31 -21.47 21.65
C TRP A 74 -3.39 -21.24 20.14
N ILE A 75 -3.35 -19.98 19.70
CA ILE A 75 -3.47 -19.50 18.32
C ILE A 75 -2.21 -18.74 17.96
N ASP A 76 -1.52 -19.15 16.90
CA ASP A 76 -0.50 -18.32 16.26
C ASP A 76 -1.23 -17.21 15.51
N ALA A 77 -1.06 -15.99 15.96
CA ALA A 77 -1.83 -14.84 15.57
C ALA A 77 -1.04 -13.83 14.72
N ALA A 78 0.12 -14.21 14.20
CA ALA A 78 0.75 -13.47 13.13
C ALA A 78 -0.22 -13.35 11.93
N PHE A 79 -0.26 -12.20 11.25
CA PHE A 79 -1.26 -11.90 10.21
C PHE A 79 -1.42 -13.04 9.19
N ALA A 80 -0.30 -13.53 8.69
CA ALA A 80 -0.29 -14.63 7.73
C ALA A 80 -0.82 -15.96 8.30
N MET A 81 -0.82 -16.13 9.63
CA MET A 81 -1.14 -17.40 10.31
C MET A 81 -2.49 -17.41 10.99
N LEU A 82 -3.01 -16.25 11.38
CA LEU A 82 -4.19 -16.14 12.23
C LEU A 82 -5.40 -16.91 11.69
N GLN A 83 -5.77 -16.68 10.43
CA GLN A 83 -6.90 -17.37 9.82
C GLN A 83 -6.66 -18.87 9.68
N THR A 84 -5.44 -19.24 9.29
CA THR A 84 -5.03 -20.63 9.12
C THR A 84 -5.06 -21.36 10.46
N SER A 85 -4.53 -20.74 11.52
CA SER A 85 -4.55 -21.29 12.88
C SER A 85 -5.98 -21.49 13.39
N MET A 86 -6.88 -20.54 13.13
CA MET A 86 -8.29 -20.68 13.49
C MET A 86 -8.99 -21.79 12.72
N ARG A 87 -8.75 -21.92 11.41
CA ARG A 87 -9.29 -23.01 10.60
C ARG A 87 -8.78 -24.36 11.08
N ASN A 88 -7.49 -24.50 11.31
CA ASN A 88 -6.88 -25.73 11.82
C ASN A 88 -7.47 -26.11 13.18
N HIS A 89 -7.65 -25.16 14.08
CA HIS A 89 -8.26 -25.42 15.38
C HIS A 89 -9.73 -25.87 15.22
N CYS A 90 -10.49 -25.25 14.32
CA CYS A 90 -11.87 -25.64 14.02
C CYS A 90 -11.96 -27.08 13.50
N GLN A 91 -11.01 -27.50 12.64
CA GLN A 91 -10.90 -28.89 12.15
C GLN A 91 -10.55 -29.88 13.27
N ILE A 92 -9.65 -29.51 14.18
CA ILE A 92 -9.29 -30.33 15.35
C ILE A 92 -10.52 -30.58 16.21
N LEU A 93 -11.45 -29.63 16.30
CA LEU A 93 -12.71 -29.78 17.00
C LEU A 93 -13.73 -30.62 16.23
N GLY A 94 -13.40 -31.14 15.05
CA GLY A 94 -14.27 -31.97 14.21
C GLY A 94 -15.27 -31.20 13.35
N PHE A 95 -15.10 -29.88 13.20
CA PHE A 95 -15.97 -29.08 12.35
C PHE A 95 -15.42 -28.96 10.94
N GLU A 96 -16.29 -29.01 9.95
CA GLU A 96 -15.94 -28.68 8.57
C GLU A 96 -15.61 -27.18 8.45
N VAL A 97 -14.57 -26.88 7.69
CA VAL A 97 -14.10 -25.51 7.39
C VAL A 97 -14.31 -25.11 5.94
N GLN A 98 -14.76 -26.05 5.11
CA GLN A 98 -15.08 -25.86 3.69
C GLN A 98 -16.52 -26.31 3.42
N ASP A 99 -17.12 -25.75 2.39
CA ASP A 99 -18.42 -26.17 1.91
C ASP A 99 -18.30 -27.40 0.96
N SER A 100 -19.43 -27.85 0.44
CA SER A 100 -19.49 -28.98 -0.50
C SER A 100 -18.79 -28.75 -1.84
N LYS A 101 -18.38 -27.53 -2.14
CA LYS A 101 -17.61 -27.12 -3.33
C LYS A 101 -16.12 -27.00 -3.08
N GLY A 102 -15.68 -27.13 -1.82
CA GLY A 102 -14.29 -26.97 -1.41
C GLY A 102 -13.91 -25.52 -1.05
N ASP A 103 -14.86 -24.58 -1.06
CA ASP A 103 -14.62 -23.20 -0.66
C ASP A 103 -14.60 -23.06 0.86
N TYR A 104 -13.62 -22.31 1.39
CA TYR A 104 -13.54 -22.05 2.82
C TYR A 104 -14.73 -21.23 3.31
N PHE A 105 -15.32 -21.63 4.43
CA PHE A 105 -16.30 -20.78 5.12
C PHE A 105 -15.70 -19.45 5.52
N ASP A 106 -16.54 -18.39 5.53
CA ASP A 106 -16.18 -17.10 6.09
C ASP A 106 -15.56 -17.30 7.48
N ILE A 107 -14.47 -16.58 7.73
CA ILE A 107 -13.72 -16.70 8.98
C ILE A 107 -14.58 -16.42 10.20
N LYS A 108 -15.59 -15.54 10.10
CA LYS A 108 -16.56 -15.27 11.19
C LYS A 108 -17.37 -16.52 11.57
N VAL A 109 -17.70 -17.35 10.59
CA VAL A 109 -18.39 -18.62 10.82
C VAL A 109 -17.47 -19.58 11.56
N ILE A 110 -16.21 -19.68 11.15
CA ILE A 110 -15.20 -20.50 11.80
C ILE A 110 -15.00 -20.10 13.27
N VAL A 111 -14.80 -18.81 13.48
CA VAL A 111 -14.64 -18.23 14.83
C VAL A 111 -15.89 -18.50 15.69
N GLY A 112 -17.07 -18.30 15.09
CA GLY A 112 -18.35 -18.57 15.76
C GLY A 112 -18.50 -20.03 16.19
N LYS A 113 -18.09 -21.01 15.37
CA LYS A 113 -18.08 -22.44 15.70
C LYS A 113 -17.19 -22.74 16.90
N ILE A 114 -15.96 -22.21 16.90
CA ILE A 114 -14.99 -22.39 17.99
C ILE A 114 -15.53 -21.80 19.29
N HIS A 115 -16.01 -20.56 19.28
CA HIS A 115 -16.52 -19.90 20.48
C HIS A 115 -17.79 -20.57 21.02
N ASN A 116 -18.64 -21.13 20.16
CA ASN A 116 -19.83 -21.87 20.61
C ASN A 116 -19.48 -23.24 21.20
N TYR A 117 -18.43 -23.88 20.73
CA TYR A 117 -17.94 -25.12 21.28
C TYR A 117 -17.52 -24.97 22.76
N TYR A 118 -16.78 -23.92 23.06
CA TYR A 118 -16.23 -23.67 24.39
C TYR A 118 -17.13 -22.82 25.32
N LYS A 119 -18.30 -22.38 24.89
CA LYS A 119 -19.13 -21.36 25.55
C LYS A 119 -19.52 -21.64 27.01
N ASN A 120 -19.57 -22.91 27.38
CA ASN A 120 -20.02 -23.34 28.71
C ASN A 120 -18.87 -23.61 29.69
N GLU A 121 -17.63 -23.48 29.25
CA GLU A 121 -16.44 -23.86 30.03
C GLU A 121 -15.45 -22.68 30.13
N LYS A 122 -14.82 -22.54 31.28
CA LYS A 122 -13.76 -21.54 31.42
C LYS A 122 -12.62 -21.83 30.45
N THR A 123 -12.45 -20.96 29.48
CA THR A 123 -11.50 -21.15 28.37
C THR A 123 -10.59 -19.93 28.24
N LEU A 124 -9.29 -20.16 28.23
CA LEU A 124 -8.28 -19.15 27.93
C LEU A 124 -7.87 -19.27 26.46
N TYR A 125 -8.10 -18.22 25.68
CA TYR A 125 -7.58 -18.07 24.34
C TYR A 125 -6.26 -17.32 24.39
N VAL A 126 -5.20 -17.88 23.87
CA VAL A 126 -3.90 -17.25 23.75
C VAL A 126 -3.64 -16.94 22.28
N PHE A 127 -3.60 -15.66 21.94
CA PHE A 127 -3.19 -15.18 20.63
C PHE A 127 -1.72 -14.76 20.69
N ASP A 128 -0.85 -15.65 20.20
CA ASP A 128 0.59 -15.45 20.29
C ASP A 128 1.12 -14.79 19.02
N ASN A 129 2.03 -13.82 19.19
CA ASN A 129 2.72 -13.12 18.12
C ASN A 129 1.83 -12.26 17.20
N VAL A 130 0.87 -11.54 17.79
CA VAL A 130 0.02 -10.59 17.06
C VAL A 130 0.86 -9.43 16.53
N ASP A 131 0.83 -9.20 15.23
CA ASP A 131 1.48 -8.09 14.55
C ASP A 131 0.52 -6.91 14.31
N ASP A 132 1.01 -5.81 13.71
CA ASP A 132 0.26 -4.60 13.44
C ASP A 132 -0.92 -4.81 12.47
N GLU A 133 -0.79 -5.73 11.53
CA GLU A 133 -1.86 -6.05 10.59
C GLU A 133 -2.95 -6.91 11.24
N SER A 134 -2.55 -7.86 12.07
CA SER A 134 -3.49 -8.70 12.83
C SER A 134 -4.33 -7.90 13.81
N VAL A 135 -3.76 -6.86 14.43
CA VAL A 135 -4.44 -5.98 15.40
C VAL A 135 -5.71 -5.39 14.83
N LYS A 136 -5.69 -4.96 13.57
CA LYS A 136 -6.83 -4.29 12.90
C LYS A 136 -8.10 -5.14 12.89
N ASN A 137 -7.96 -6.44 12.78
CA ASN A 137 -9.08 -7.37 12.67
C ASN A 137 -9.24 -8.28 13.90
N LEU A 138 -8.37 -8.15 14.90
CA LEU A 138 -8.31 -9.07 16.03
C LEU A 138 -9.61 -9.13 16.84
N SER A 139 -10.34 -8.02 16.92
CA SER A 139 -11.59 -7.92 17.67
C SER A 139 -12.65 -8.94 17.26
N MET A 140 -12.64 -9.38 15.99
CA MET A 140 -13.57 -10.39 15.52
C MET A 140 -13.22 -11.82 15.99
N TYR A 141 -11.95 -12.03 16.39
CA TYR A 141 -11.46 -13.33 16.86
C TYR A 141 -11.55 -13.48 18.38
N ILE A 142 -11.75 -12.37 19.10
CA ILE A 142 -11.88 -12.38 20.55
C ILE A 142 -13.29 -12.83 20.93
N SER A 143 -13.35 -13.84 21.80
CA SER A 143 -14.64 -14.36 22.26
C SER A 143 -15.29 -13.39 23.27
N LYS A 144 -16.55 -13.05 22.98
CA LYS A 144 -17.42 -12.27 23.89
C LYS A 144 -18.35 -13.17 24.73
N LYS A 145 -18.08 -14.47 24.78
CA LYS A 145 -18.89 -15.41 25.54
C LYS A 145 -18.53 -15.34 27.03
N PRO A 146 -19.50 -15.54 27.94
CA PRO A 146 -19.20 -15.74 29.34
C PRO A 146 -18.14 -16.86 29.50
N ASN A 147 -17.30 -16.76 30.50
CA ASN A 147 -16.20 -17.71 30.75
C ASN A 147 -15.09 -17.77 29.70
N SER A 148 -15.03 -16.80 28.77
CA SER A 148 -13.92 -16.67 27.82
C SER A 148 -12.94 -15.62 28.28
N PHE A 149 -11.65 -15.96 28.31
CA PHE A 149 -10.54 -15.09 28.70
C PHE A 149 -9.55 -15.04 27.54
N THR A 150 -8.96 -13.89 27.28
CA THR A 150 -8.05 -13.74 26.15
C THR A 150 -6.73 -13.13 26.60
N LEU A 151 -5.64 -13.82 26.31
CA LEU A 151 -4.28 -13.35 26.53
C LEU A 151 -3.61 -13.18 25.15
N ILE A 152 -3.05 -12.02 24.91
CA ILE A 152 -2.44 -11.66 23.63
C ILE A 152 -0.96 -11.37 23.86
N THR A 153 -0.08 -11.86 22.99
CA THR A 153 1.31 -11.39 22.94
C THR A 153 1.57 -10.64 21.67
N SER A 154 2.25 -9.49 21.76
CA SER A 154 2.51 -8.63 20.61
C SER A 154 3.81 -7.83 20.74
N GLN A 155 4.43 -7.50 19.62
CA GLN A 155 5.46 -6.46 19.54
C GLN A 155 4.87 -5.07 19.29
N TRP A 156 3.63 -5.01 18.82
CA TRP A 156 2.92 -3.79 18.51
C TRP A 156 2.57 -3.00 19.77
N ARG A 157 2.77 -1.69 19.73
CA ARG A 157 2.61 -0.82 20.90
C ARG A 157 1.34 0.00 20.91
N THR A 158 0.67 0.11 19.78
CA THR A 158 -0.50 0.97 19.62
C THR A 158 -1.77 0.11 19.54
N TRP A 159 -2.51 0.08 20.62
CA TRP A 159 -3.77 -0.66 20.76
C TRP A 159 -4.92 0.31 20.97
N SER A 160 -6.13 -0.05 20.55
CA SER A 160 -7.32 0.76 20.83
C SER A 160 -7.58 0.85 22.34
N ASN A 161 -8.19 1.94 22.77
CA ASN A 161 -8.48 2.21 24.19
C ASN A 161 -9.36 1.15 24.88
N ASN A 162 -9.89 0.20 24.13
CA ASN A 162 -10.82 -0.83 24.64
C ASN A 162 -10.13 -2.15 25.00
N VAL A 163 -8.79 -2.22 25.01
CA VAL A 163 -8.05 -3.43 25.35
C VAL A 163 -7.04 -3.11 26.42
N ASN A 164 -7.09 -3.84 27.53
CA ASN A 164 -6.12 -3.67 28.61
C ASN A 164 -4.74 -4.14 28.17
N GLN A 165 -3.73 -3.35 28.50
CA GLN A 165 -2.37 -3.51 28.01
C GLN A 165 -1.39 -3.61 29.16
N MET A 166 -0.51 -4.59 29.10
CA MET A 166 0.57 -4.79 30.08
C MET A 166 1.90 -4.80 29.35
N PHE A 167 2.74 -3.83 29.68
CA PHE A 167 4.06 -3.72 29.07
C PHE A 167 5.03 -4.74 29.66
N VAL A 168 5.63 -5.53 28.81
CA VAL A 168 6.70 -6.47 29.14
C VAL A 168 8.03 -5.84 28.75
N ASP A 169 8.70 -5.28 29.74
CA ASP A 169 10.00 -4.66 29.57
C ASP A 169 11.14 -5.70 29.61
N VAL A 170 12.36 -5.24 29.38
CA VAL A 170 13.57 -5.98 29.72
C VAL A 170 13.59 -6.35 31.21
N PHE A 171 14.50 -7.18 31.63
CA PHE A 171 14.63 -7.47 33.07
C PHE A 171 14.90 -6.18 33.87
N SER A 172 14.36 -6.09 35.06
CA SER A 172 14.90 -5.13 36.06
C SER A 172 16.34 -5.48 36.41
N SER A 173 17.06 -4.53 36.98
CA SER A 173 18.43 -4.76 37.44
C SER A 173 18.53 -5.97 38.38
N GLU A 174 17.54 -6.09 39.29
CA GLU A 174 17.45 -7.17 40.28
C GLU A 174 17.09 -8.51 39.60
N GLU A 175 16.13 -8.50 38.68
CA GLU A 175 15.73 -9.70 37.91
C GLU A 175 16.90 -10.24 37.11
N ALA A 176 17.56 -9.37 36.32
CA ALA A 176 18.70 -9.73 35.52
C ALA A 176 19.86 -10.25 36.38
N PHE A 177 20.12 -9.57 37.50
CA PHE A 177 21.17 -9.97 38.45
C PHE A 177 20.89 -11.35 39.04
N ALA A 178 19.68 -11.57 39.54
CA ALA A 178 19.26 -12.85 40.09
C ALA A 178 19.34 -13.97 39.04
N TYR A 179 18.91 -13.67 37.81
CA TYR A 179 18.94 -14.61 36.70
C TYR A 179 20.37 -15.02 36.33
N VAL A 180 21.32 -14.08 36.23
CA VAL A 180 22.73 -14.39 35.93
C VAL A 180 23.36 -15.12 37.12
N LYS A 181 23.15 -14.66 38.35
CA LYS A 181 23.72 -15.25 39.57
C LYS A 181 23.29 -16.69 39.80
N ASN A 182 22.01 -16.99 39.52
CA ASN A 182 21.48 -18.33 39.67
C ASN A 182 21.91 -19.31 38.55
N ASN A 183 22.31 -18.76 37.40
CA ASN A 183 22.61 -19.58 36.21
C ASN A 183 24.10 -19.56 35.82
N THR A 184 24.95 -18.88 36.55
CA THR A 184 26.41 -18.88 36.35
C THR A 184 27.17 -19.24 37.64
N ARG A 185 28.44 -19.58 37.52
CA ARG A 185 29.34 -19.80 38.66
C ARG A 185 30.14 -18.56 39.06
N GLU A 186 29.75 -17.41 38.50
CA GLU A 186 30.44 -16.16 38.77
C GLU A 186 30.13 -15.69 40.19
N SER A 187 31.16 -15.34 40.92
CA SER A 187 31.08 -14.87 42.32
C SER A 187 31.14 -13.34 42.45
N SER A 188 31.66 -12.66 41.39
CA SER A 188 31.78 -11.22 41.39
C SER A 188 30.47 -10.56 41.01
N ASP A 189 29.86 -9.91 41.97
CA ASP A 189 28.63 -9.13 41.76
C ASP A 189 28.87 -7.97 40.79
N GLU A 190 30.08 -7.41 40.74
CA GLU A 190 30.46 -6.34 39.81
C GLU A 190 30.50 -6.84 38.37
N ASN A 191 31.11 -7.99 38.14
CA ASN A 191 31.14 -8.61 36.78
C ASN A 191 29.72 -8.94 36.29
N ILE A 192 28.86 -9.42 37.17
CA ILE A 192 27.46 -9.68 36.82
C ILE A 192 26.76 -8.38 36.41
N ARG A 193 26.91 -7.31 37.20
CA ARG A 193 26.31 -5.99 36.90
C ARG A 193 26.83 -5.40 35.58
N ASN A 194 28.14 -5.57 35.30
CA ASN A 194 28.75 -5.11 34.06
C ASN A 194 28.18 -5.88 32.86
N LEU A 195 28.05 -7.21 32.97
CA LEU A 195 27.44 -8.04 31.92
C LEU A 195 26.01 -7.61 31.60
N ILE A 196 25.21 -7.47 32.63
CA ILE A 196 23.80 -7.10 32.51
C ILE A 196 23.65 -5.74 31.84
N LYS A 197 24.46 -4.77 32.24
CA LYS A 197 24.49 -3.42 31.67
C LYS A 197 24.91 -3.45 30.21
N GLU A 198 25.95 -4.20 29.89
CA GLU A 198 26.46 -4.34 28.51
C GLU A 198 25.41 -4.96 27.56
N LEU A 199 24.60 -5.88 28.06
CA LEU A 199 23.55 -6.56 27.31
C LEU A 199 22.19 -5.84 27.41
N GLY A 200 22.14 -4.63 27.97
CA GLY A 200 20.94 -3.80 28.06
C GLY A 200 19.80 -4.47 28.82
N TYR A 201 20.11 -5.34 29.78
CA TYR A 201 19.12 -6.09 30.57
C TYR A 201 18.20 -7.01 29.74
N HIS A 202 18.55 -7.26 28.49
CA HIS A 202 17.69 -7.98 27.56
C HIS A 202 17.69 -9.50 27.87
N PRO A 203 16.52 -10.13 28.19
CA PRO A 203 16.42 -11.51 28.66
C PRO A 203 17.08 -12.52 27.73
N PHE A 204 16.81 -12.42 26.43
CA PHE A 204 17.38 -13.33 25.43
C PHE A 204 18.90 -13.20 25.32
N ALA A 205 19.42 -11.96 25.28
CA ALA A 205 20.87 -11.72 25.20
C ALA A 205 21.60 -12.25 26.45
N ILE A 206 21.03 -12.02 27.62
CA ILE A 206 21.56 -12.52 28.89
C ILE A 206 21.54 -14.06 28.92
N SER A 207 20.44 -14.68 28.49
CA SER A 207 20.33 -16.14 28.42
C SER A 207 21.40 -16.76 27.50
N GLN A 208 21.65 -16.14 26.35
CA GLN A 208 22.72 -16.58 25.44
C GLN A 208 24.10 -16.38 26.04
N ALA A 209 24.35 -15.25 26.70
CA ALA A 209 25.61 -14.99 27.38
C ALA A 209 25.88 -16.02 28.48
N ILE A 210 24.89 -16.33 29.30
CA ILE A 210 24.98 -17.35 30.34
C ILE A 210 25.32 -18.71 29.76
N LYS A 211 24.62 -19.11 28.69
CA LYS A 211 24.92 -20.38 28.01
C LYS A 211 26.36 -20.42 27.50
N TYR A 212 26.81 -19.35 26.87
CA TYR A 212 28.18 -19.23 26.39
C TYR A 212 29.20 -19.35 27.53
N ILE A 213 29.03 -18.56 28.61
CA ILE A 213 29.88 -18.53 29.77
C ILE A 213 29.99 -19.95 30.40
N ASN A 214 28.87 -20.61 30.58
CA ASN A 214 28.81 -21.94 31.20
C ASN A 214 29.45 -23.03 30.32
N ILE A 215 29.19 -23.00 29.02
CA ILE A 215 29.71 -24.00 28.10
C ILE A 215 31.22 -23.85 27.94
N TYR A 216 31.71 -22.63 27.75
CA TYR A 216 33.15 -22.39 27.56
C TYR A 216 33.93 -22.27 28.86
N LYS A 217 33.25 -22.27 30.01
CA LYS A 217 33.84 -22.05 31.33
C LYS A 217 34.74 -20.81 31.35
N VAL A 218 34.28 -19.72 30.69
CA VAL A 218 34.98 -18.44 30.68
C VAL A 218 34.40 -17.51 31.77
N SER A 219 35.24 -16.59 32.26
CA SER A 219 34.73 -15.54 33.13
C SER A 219 33.81 -14.55 32.38
N ILE A 220 32.90 -13.89 33.10
CA ILE A 220 32.06 -12.84 32.54
C ILE A 220 32.89 -11.73 31.87
N GLU A 221 34.01 -11.34 32.51
CA GLU A 221 34.92 -10.32 31.98
C GLU A 221 35.46 -10.70 30.60
N LYS A 222 35.99 -11.95 30.46
CA LYS A 222 36.43 -12.47 29.15
C LYS A 222 35.30 -12.53 28.10
N TYR A 223 34.07 -12.78 28.55
CA TYR A 223 32.92 -12.77 27.65
C TYR A 223 32.68 -11.36 27.13
N ILE A 224 32.64 -10.36 28.01
CA ILE A 224 32.42 -8.95 27.67
C ILE A 224 33.49 -8.45 26.71
N ASP A 225 34.77 -8.74 26.97
CA ASP A 225 35.87 -8.34 26.10
C ASP A 225 35.74 -8.94 24.68
N ARG A 226 35.37 -10.20 24.61
CA ARG A 226 35.11 -10.88 23.32
C ARG A 226 33.87 -10.31 22.62
N TYR A 227 32.81 -10.03 23.40
CA TYR A 227 31.59 -9.43 22.87
C TYR A 227 31.86 -8.04 22.25
N ARG A 228 32.70 -7.24 22.90
CA ARG A 228 33.09 -5.92 22.38
C ARG A 228 34.02 -5.99 21.19
N SER A 229 34.99 -6.87 21.22
CA SER A 229 36.03 -6.98 20.16
C SER A 229 35.54 -7.72 18.92
N LYS A 230 34.73 -8.76 19.07
CA LYS A 230 34.30 -9.64 17.97
C LYS A 230 32.95 -10.29 18.27
N PRO A 231 31.87 -9.56 18.11
CA PRO A 231 30.52 -10.09 18.37
C PRO A 231 30.21 -11.37 17.58
N ALA A 232 30.73 -11.47 16.34
CA ALA A 232 30.58 -12.62 15.49
C ALA A 232 31.33 -13.89 16.01
N GLU A 233 32.48 -13.76 16.65
CA GLU A 233 33.23 -14.90 17.19
C GLU A 233 32.58 -15.54 18.42
N ILE A 234 31.77 -14.76 19.15
CA ILE A 234 31.04 -15.29 20.33
C ILE A 234 29.91 -16.22 19.87
N LEU A 235 29.24 -15.81 18.80
CA LEU A 235 28.23 -16.64 18.18
C LEU A 235 28.84 -17.85 17.46
N ASP A 236 30.19 -17.88 17.30
CA ASP A 236 30.90 -18.57 16.24
C ASP A 236 32.00 -19.51 16.65
N ASN A 237 32.17 -19.87 17.94
CA ASN A 237 33.32 -20.63 18.39
C ASN A 237 33.20 -22.15 18.10
N ASN A 238 34.17 -22.72 17.37
CA ASN A 238 34.22 -24.13 16.93
C ASN A 238 34.48 -25.14 18.04
N ASN A 239 34.79 -24.72 19.28
CA ASN A 239 35.20 -25.57 20.40
C ASN A 239 34.08 -25.80 21.44
N PHE A 240 32.82 -25.98 21.03
CA PHE A 240 31.78 -26.40 21.95
C PHE A 240 31.96 -27.85 22.35
N PRO A 241 32.00 -28.19 23.66
CA PRO A 241 32.00 -29.55 24.12
C PRO A 241 30.74 -30.30 23.70
N THR A 242 30.89 -31.57 23.41
CA THR A 242 29.90 -32.48 22.83
C THR A 242 28.90 -33.08 23.82
N GLU A 243 28.53 -32.40 24.90
CA GLU A 243 27.51 -32.94 25.80
C GLU A 243 26.09 -32.60 25.31
N GLU A 244 25.25 -33.61 25.23
CA GLU A 244 24.00 -33.60 24.47
C GLU A 244 22.89 -32.67 24.97
N GLU A 245 22.95 -32.24 26.21
CA GLU A 245 21.84 -31.50 26.85
C GLU A 245 21.91 -29.97 26.80
N SER A 246 22.97 -29.38 26.26
CA SER A 246 23.21 -27.94 26.27
C SER A 246 23.39 -27.27 24.90
N LYS A 247 22.77 -27.82 23.86
CA LYS A 247 22.91 -27.27 22.49
C LYS A 247 22.11 -25.98 22.33
N SER A 248 22.78 -24.82 22.22
CA SER A 248 22.10 -23.57 21.82
C SER A 248 21.53 -23.71 20.42
N ALA A 249 20.46 -22.97 20.11
CA ALA A 249 19.86 -23.02 18.77
C ALA A 249 20.88 -22.70 17.67
N ILE A 250 21.78 -21.73 17.91
CA ILE A 250 22.90 -21.38 17.00
C ILE A 250 23.81 -22.57 16.76
N LYS A 251 24.18 -23.32 17.81
CA LYS A 251 25.03 -24.51 17.68
C LYS A 251 24.33 -25.61 16.90
N ALA A 252 23.03 -25.81 17.15
CA ALA A 252 22.28 -26.82 16.42
C ALA A 252 22.22 -26.45 14.92
N ILE A 253 21.97 -25.19 14.57
CA ILE A 253 22.00 -24.71 13.19
C ILE A 253 23.40 -24.90 12.57
N ASN A 254 24.48 -24.51 13.26
CA ASN A 254 25.86 -24.69 12.77
C ASN A 254 26.21 -26.16 12.49
N LEU A 255 25.78 -27.07 13.33
CA LEU A 255 25.99 -28.50 13.11
C LEU A 255 25.26 -29.00 11.87
N VAL A 256 24.03 -28.49 11.64
CA VAL A 256 23.29 -28.80 10.42
C VAL A 256 23.99 -28.20 9.20
N LEU A 257 24.45 -26.93 9.26
CA LEU A 257 25.19 -26.31 8.17
C LEU A 257 26.46 -27.11 7.79
N ILE A 258 27.29 -27.52 8.75
CA ILE A 258 28.48 -28.35 8.52
C ILE A 258 28.10 -29.69 7.87
N LYS A 259 27.00 -30.29 8.30
CA LYS A 259 26.49 -31.54 7.71
C LYS A 259 26.04 -31.31 6.27
N LEU A 260 25.22 -30.29 6.04
CA LEU A 260 24.67 -29.98 4.72
C LEU A 260 25.78 -29.63 3.71
N GLU A 261 26.78 -28.86 4.13
CA GLU A 261 27.92 -28.52 3.28
C GLU A 261 28.61 -29.76 2.70
N LYS A 262 28.73 -30.84 3.49
CA LYS A 262 29.36 -32.08 3.10
C LYS A 262 28.45 -33.04 2.35
N THR A 263 27.18 -33.14 2.73
CA THR A 263 26.28 -34.21 2.28
C THR A 263 25.24 -33.74 1.26
N GLN A 264 24.88 -32.43 1.26
CA GLN A 264 23.82 -31.84 0.46
C GLN A 264 24.24 -30.43 -0.06
N PRO A 265 25.24 -30.35 -0.97
CA PRO A 265 25.82 -29.07 -1.38
C PRO A 265 24.80 -28.10 -2.01
N PHE A 266 23.83 -28.61 -2.77
CA PHE A 266 22.76 -27.80 -3.35
C PHE A 266 21.89 -27.16 -2.26
N LEU A 267 21.41 -27.98 -1.32
CA LEU A 267 20.60 -27.53 -0.20
C LEU A 267 21.33 -26.48 0.66
N PHE A 268 22.62 -26.71 0.93
CA PHE A 268 23.46 -25.78 1.64
C PHE A 268 23.61 -24.45 0.91
N LYS A 269 23.82 -24.48 -0.42
CA LYS A 269 23.91 -23.29 -1.26
C LYS A 269 22.61 -22.49 -1.29
N LEU A 270 21.48 -23.20 -1.46
CA LEU A 270 20.14 -22.61 -1.43
C LEU A 270 19.86 -21.93 -0.10
N LEU A 271 20.06 -22.60 1.03
CA LEU A 271 19.86 -22.06 2.36
C LEU A 271 20.69 -20.77 2.59
N ASN A 272 21.93 -20.78 2.13
CA ASN A 272 22.81 -19.62 2.26
C ASN A 272 22.36 -18.44 1.38
N CYS A 273 21.82 -18.67 0.19
CA CYS A 273 21.20 -17.62 -0.60
C CYS A 273 19.95 -17.05 0.08
N LEU A 274 19.04 -17.93 0.52
CA LEU A 274 17.82 -17.51 1.20
C LEU A 274 18.08 -16.72 2.49
N SER A 275 19.21 -16.98 3.14
CA SER A 275 19.58 -16.27 4.37
C SER A 275 19.81 -14.76 4.16
N HIS A 276 20.09 -14.33 2.95
CA HIS A 276 20.24 -12.91 2.60
C HIS A 276 18.95 -12.23 2.16
N CYS A 277 17.91 -13.00 1.88
CA CYS A 277 16.62 -12.52 1.41
C CYS A 277 15.69 -12.14 2.57
N ASP A 278 14.52 -11.56 2.26
CA ASP A 278 13.47 -11.34 3.26
C ASP A 278 12.98 -12.69 3.80
N GLY A 279 13.16 -12.90 5.09
CA GLY A 279 12.83 -14.16 5.75
C GLY A 279 11.33 -14.42 5.87
N GLN A 280 10.45 -13.43 5.62
CA GLN A 280 9.01 -13.57 5.81
C GLN A 280 8.25 -13.86 4.51
N ASN A 281 8.84 -13.58 3.35
CA ASN A 281 8.15 -13.62 2.05
C ASN A 281 8.79 -14.63 1.07
N ILE A 282 9.15 -15.83 1.54
CA ILE A 282 9.79 -16.84 0.69
C ILE A 282 8.70 -17.71 0.05
N SER A 283 8.46 -17.56 -1.26
CA SER A 283 7.56 -18.47 -2.00
C SER A 283 8.32 -19.63 -2.64
N LYS A 284 7.59 -20.72 -2.97
CA LYS A 284 8.14 -21.82 -3.76
C LYS A 284 8.67 -21.31 -5.12
N GLN A 285 7.93 -20.38 -5.75
CA GLN A 285 8.33 -19.79 -7.02
C GLN A 285 9.68 -19.08 -6.91
N PHE A 286 9.87 -18.26 -5.86
CA PHE A 286 11.14 -17.57 -5.62
C PHE A 286 12.28 -18.55 -5.39
N ILE A 287 12.07 -19.62 -4.60
CA ILE A 287 13.06 -20.69 -4.38
C ILE A 287 13.44 -21.33 -5.72
N THR A 288 12.45 -21.66 -6.56
CA THR A 288 12.71 -22.25 -7.88
C THR A 288 13.53 -21.32 -8.76
N GLN A 289 13.19 -20.02 -8.79
CA GLN A 289 13.91 -19.04 -9.61
C GLN A 289 15.36 -18.83 -9.14
N ILE A 290 15.61 -18.80 -7.83
CA ILE A 290 16.98 -18.75 -7.29
C ILE A 290 17.73 -20.06 -7.59
N SER A 291 17.06 -21.21 -7.52
CA SER A 291 17.65 -22.52 -7.85
C SER A 291 18.07 -22.61 -9.31
N ASN A 292 17.31 -22.00 -10.23
CA ASN A 292 17.66 -21.94 -11.64
C ASN A 292 18.98 -21.19 -11.89
N GLN A 293 19.30 -20.18 -11.06
CA GLN A 293 20.60 -19.50 -11.11
C GLN A 293 21.76 -20.39 -10.61
N MET A 294 21.44 -21.51 -9.98
CA MET A 294 22.41 -22.52 -9.52
C MET A 294 22.51 -23.70 -10.49
N GLU A 295 22.04 -23.53 -11.73
CA GLU A 295 22.02 -24.55 -12.79
C GLU A 295 21.18 -25.79 -12.45
N THR A 296 20.15 -25.62 -11.61
CA THR A 296 19.26 -26.70 -11.19
C THR A 296 17.82 -26.36 -11.58
N ASN A 297 17.27 -27.06 -12.57
CA ASN A 297 15.87 -26.94 -13.04
C ASN A 297 15.03 -28.16 -12.61
N ASP A 298 15.55 -29.02 -11.74
CA ASP A 298 14.85 -30.23 -11.29
C ASP A 298 13.91 -29.88 -10.13
N GLU A 299 12.62 -29.83 -10.45
CA GLU A 299 11.54 -29.55 -9.45
C GLU A 299 11.56 -30.57 -8.30
N SER A 300 11.86 -31.84 -8.59
CA SER A 300 11.89 -32.89 -7.57
C SER A 300 13.00 -32.63 -6.55
N LEU A 301 14.17 -32.21 -7.02
CA LEU A 301 15.30 -31.86 -6.17
C LEU A 301 15.01 -30.61 -5.32
N ILE A 302 14.30 -29.64 -5.89
CA ILE A 302 13.90 -28.43 -5.16
C ILE A 302 12.88 -28.78 -4.06
N ASP A 303 11.89 -29.64 -4.35
CA ASP A 303 10.90 -30.08 -3.36
C ASP A 303 11.54 -30.91 -2.24
N GLU A 304 12.47 -31.80 -2.57
CA GLU A 304 13.26 -32.51 -1.59
C GLU A 304 14.07 -31.57 -0.70
N ALA A 305 14.71 -30.58 -1.30
CA ALA A 305 15.49 -29.56 -0.59
C ALA A 305 14.62 -28.76 0.38
N ILE A 306 13.43 -28.30 -0.05
CA ILE A 306 12.47 -27.60 0.81
C ILE A 306 12.03 -28.49 1.96
N GLY A 307 11.66 -29.77 1.67
CA GLY A 307 11.24 -30.74 2.67
C GLY A 307 12.31 -30.98 3.73
N LEU A 308 13.57 -31.08 3.33
CA LEU A 308 14.69 -31.22 4.25
C LEU A 308 14.92 -29.96 5.09
N LEU A 309 14.85 -28.77 4.51
CA LEU A 309 14.97 -27.51 5.26
C LEU A 309 13.89 -27.36 6.32
N ILE A 310 12.65 -27.78 6.01
CA ILE A 310 11.56 -27.82 6.98
C ILE A 310 11.85 -28.85 8.08
N SER A 311 12.31 -30.05 7.70
CA SER A 311 12.63 -31.12 8.66
C SER A 311 13.73 -30.73 9.63
N TYR A 312 14.68 -29.91 9.19
CA TYR A 312 15.73 -29.34 10.05
C TYR A 312 15.28 -28.09 10.81
N SER A 313 14.00 -27.65 10.66
CA SER A 313 13.48 -26.41 11.25
C SER A 313 14.23 -25.14 10.82
N LEU A 314 14.81 -25.15 9.64
CA LEU A 314 15.50 -24.01 9.03
C LEU A 314 14.55 -23.16 8.19
N LEU A 315 13.47 -23.76 7.68
CA LEU A 315 12.32 -23.10 7.10
C LEU A 315 11.07 -23.53 7.84
N ASN A 316 10.10 -22.63 7.96
CA ASN A 316 8.76 -22.93 8.41
C ASN A 316 7.82 -22.82 7.21
N CYS A 317 6.89 -23.78 7.09
CA CYS A 317 5.85 -23.76 6.08
C CYS A 317 4.60 -23.11 6.68
N PHE A 318 4.02 -22.17 5.98
CA PHE A 318 2.74 -21.55 6.35
C PHE A 318 1.57 -22.14 5.58
N ASP A 319 1.82 -22.33 4.29
CA ASP A 319 0.90 -22.70 3.27
C ASP A 319 1.69 -23.56 2.30
N ASP A 320 1.07 -24.40 1.49
CA ASP A 320 1.74 -25.34 0.57
C ASP A 320 2.79 -24.69 -0.36
N LYS A 321 2.83 -23.35 -0.43
CA LYS A 321 3.71 -22.60 -1.36
C LYS A 321 4.46 -21.43 -0.72
N LYS A 322 4.32 -21.20 0.60
CA LYS A 322 4.95 -20.07 1.29
C LYS A 322 5.73 -20.52 2.52
N TYR A 323 6.89 -19.95 2.68
CA TYR A 323 7.84 -20.32 3.72
C TYR A 323 8.40 -19.09 4.42
N THR A 324 8.87 -19.30 5.66
CA THR A 324 9.64 -18.31 6.40
C THR A 324 10.93 -18.88 6.94
N MET A 325 11.90 -18.01 7.08
CA MET A 325 13.17 -18.28 7.72
C MET A 325 13.34 -17.38 8.93
N HIS A 326 13.58 -17.96 10.08
CA HIS A 326 13.79 -17.20 11.31
C HIS A 326 15.06 -16.37 11.24
N GLU A 327 15.05 -15.13 11.80
CA GLU A 327 16.21 -14.23 11.81
C GLU A 327 17.48 -14.87 12.37
N LEU A 328 17.35 -15.72 13.42
CA LEU A 328 18.48 -16.45 13.99
C LEU A 328 19.11 -17.42 13.00
N THR A 329 18.30 -18.07 12.16
CA THR A 329 18.80 -18.95 11.08
C THR A 329 19.55 -18.11 10.04
N GLN A 330 18.98 -16.99 9.60
CA GLN A 330 19.64 -16.07 8.68
C GLN A 330 20.97 -15.57 9.22
N LEU A 331 20.98 -15.11 10.47
CA LEU A 331 22.18 -14.61 11.14
C LEU A 331 23.26 -15.70 11.21
N THR A 332 22.88 -16.92 11.61
CA THR A 332 23.81 -18.04 11.72
C THR A 332 24.42 -18.40 10.37
N CYS A 333 23.62 -18.46 9.31
CA CYS A 333 24.10 -18.69 7.95
C CYS A 333 25.08 -17.59 7.50
N LYS A 334 24.74 -16.32 7.72
CA LYS A 334 25.62 -15.18 7.39
C LYS A 334 26.94 -15.22 8.17
N CYS A 335 26.91 -15.60 9.44
CA CYS A 335 28.11 -15.77 10.24
C CYS A 335 28.97 -16.93 9.71
N PHE A 336 28.34 -18.05 9.34
CA PHE A 336 29.03 -19.20 8.76
C PHE A 336 29.74 -18.86 7.43
N GLN A 337 29.05 -18.11 6.57
CA GLN A 337 29.58 -17.63 5.29
C GLN A 337 30.82 -16.73 5.46
N LYS A 338 30.75 -15.80 6.43
CA LYS A 338 31.86 -14.88 6.72
C LYS A 338 33.11 -15.62 7.11
N ARG A 339 33.01 -16.72 7.87
CA ARG A 339 34.15 -17.57 8.24
C ARG A 339 34.82 -18.17 7.03
N ASN A 340 34.03 -18.68 6.10
CA ASN A 340 34.49 -19.40 4.92
C ASN A 340 34.81 -18.47 3.74
N SER A 341 34.75 -17.15 3.91
CA SER A 341 34.94 -16.12 2.87
C SER A 341 34.03 -16.28 1.66
N ASN A 342 32.88 -16.94 1.81
CA ASN A 342 31.95 -17.27 0.72
C ASN A 342 30.74 -16.33 0.60
N THR A 343 30.66 -15.29 1.42
CA THR A 343 29.49 -14.36 1.43
C THR A 343 29.22 -13.76 0.04
N ASN A 344 30.29 -13.37 -0.67
CA ASN A 344 30.15 -12.76 -1.99
C ASN A 344 29.56 -13.71 -3.01
N THR A 345 29.90 -14.99 -2.96
CA THR A 345 29.37 -15.99 -3.91
C THR A 345 27.85 -16.09 -3.88
N TYR A 346 27.24 -16.02 -2.70
CA TYR A 346 25.78 -16.11 -2.56
C TYR A 346 25.09 -14.81 -2.93
N LEU A 347 25.71 -13.69 -2.58
CA LEU A 347 25.22 -12.37 -3.01
C LEU A 347 25.32 -12.20 -4.53
N ASP A 348 26.38 -12.68 -5.18
CA ASP A 348 26.54 -12.66 -6.64
C ASP A 348 25.40 -13.43 -7.34
N LEU A 349 25.00 -14.58 -6.80
CA LEU A 349 23.89 -15.36 -7.35
C LEU A 349 22.55 -14.60 -7.27
N ILE A 350 22.30 -13.96 -6.12
CA ILE A 350 21.08 -13.18 -5.90
C ILE A 350 21.09 -11.94 -6.81
N GLU A 351 22.22 -11.25 -6.90
CA GLU A 351 22.37 -10.08 -7.78
C GLU A 351 22.16 -10.45 -9.24
N ASN A 352 22.74 -11.56 -9.70
CA ASN A 352 22.55 -12.03 -11.06
C ASN A 352 21.08 -12.36 -11.35
N TYR A 353 20.38 -12.98 -10.40
CA TYR A 353 18.96 -13.22 -10.50
C TYR A 353 18.18 -11.91 -10.72
N PHE A 354 18.34 -10.93 -9.85
CA PHE A 354 17.66 -9.65 -9.98
C PHE A 354 18.06 -8.89 -11.25
N LYS A 355 19.33 -8.98 -11.67
CA LYS A 355 19.81 -8.33 -12.89
C LYS A 355 19.18 -8.91 -14.14
N VAL A 356 19.06 -10.23 -14.22
CA VAL A 356 18.41 -10.91 -15.35
C VAL A 356 16.93 -10.51 -15.42
N GLU A 357 16.25 -10.58 -14.28
CA GLU A 357 14.84 -10.24 -14.21
C GLU A 357 14.58 -8.76 -14.55
N LEU A 358 15.34 -7.82 -14.00
CA LEU A 358 15.20 -6.39 -14.30
C LEU A 358 15.51 -6.02 -15.75
N ASN A 359 16.41 -6.73 -16.41
CA ASN A 359 16.71 -6.52 -17.84
C ASN A 359 15.63 -7.11 -18.76
N ASN A 360 14.95 -8.17 -18.31
CA ASN A 360 13.88 -8.83 -19.06
C ASN A 360 12.51 -8.18 -18.88
N VAL A 361 12.44 -7.12 -18.10
CA VAL A 361 11.22 -6.36 -17.79
C VAL A 361 10.64 -5.72 -19.06
N LYS A 362 9.95 -6.51 -19.88
CA LYS A 362 9.20 -5.98 -21.03
C LYS A 362 7.78 -5.55 -20.67
N ASP A 363 7.09 -6.31 -19.86
CA ASP A 363 5.74 -5.97 -19.37
C ASP A 363 5.55 -6.50 -17.94
N HIS A 364 5.35 -5.59 -17.02
CA HIS A 364 5.59 -5.68 -15.57
C HIS A 364 4.54 -6.42 -14.73
N ILE A 365 3.61 -7.10 -15.33
CA ILE A 365 2.40 -7.61 -14.67
C ILE A 365 2.67 -8.94 -13.96
N ASP A 366 3.69 -9.70 -14.36
CA ASP A 366 3.90 -11.08 -13.90
C ASP A 366 4.89 -11.26 -12.73
N TYR A 367 5.52 -10.20 -12.22
CA TYR A 367 6.38 -10.36 -11.04
C TYR A 367 5.54 -10.58 -9.79
N GLY A 368 5.71 -11.71 -9.15
CA GLY A 368 5.11 -11.99 -7.84
C GLY A 368 5.53 -10.91 -6.82
N ASN A 369 4.68 -10.61 -5.87
CA ASN A 369 4.98 -9.65 -4.81
C ASN A 369 6.27 -10.03 -4.05
N ASP A 370 6.57 -11.33 -3.96
CA ASP A 370 7.75 -11.86 -3.28
C ASP A 370 9.06 -11.34 -3.87
N PHE A 371 9.19 -11.31 -5.21
CA PHE A 371 10.35 -10.74 -5.90
C PHE A 371 10.63 -9.32 -5.44
N VAL A 372 9.58 -8.50 -5.39
CA VAL A 372 9.68 -7.08 -5.05
C VAL A 372 10.13 -6.90 -3.61
N PHE A 373 9.55 -7.64 -2.67
CA PHE A 373 9.93 -7.57 -1.25
C PHE A 373 11.39 -8.00 -1.01
N HIS A 374 11.82 -9.08 -1.66
CA HIS A 374 13.23 -9.50 -1.57
C HIS A 374 14.18 -8.45 -2.17
N PHE A 375 13.81 -7.85 -3.29
CA PHE A 375 14.60 -6.79 -3.92
C PHE A 375 14.75 -5.56 -3.01
N ILE A 376 13.65 -5.07 -2.43
CA ILE A 376 13.66 -3.97 -1.46
C ILE A 376 14.53 -4.32 -0.26
N PHE A 377 14.34 -5.51 0.31
CA PHE A 377 15.11 -5.99 1.45
C PHE A 377 16.63 -6.02 1.17
N MET A 378 17.00 -6.46 -0.01
CA MET A 378 18.42 -6.51 -0.42
C MET A 378 19.03 -5.11 -0.55
N PHE A 379 18.29 -4.13 -1.11
CA PHE A 379 18.75 -2.75 -1.14
C PHE A 379 18.89 -2.15 0.26
N ARG A 380 17.94 -2.40 1.15
CA ARG A 380 18.01 -1.93 2.55
C ARG A 380 19.21 -2.50 3.31
N THR A 381 19.56 -3.74 3.04
CA THR A 381 20.64 -4.44 3.77
C THR A 381 22.01 -4.34 3.12
N ASN A 382 22.07 -4.19 1.79
CA ASN A 382 23.31 -4.19 1.00
C ASN A 382 23.38 -2.99 0.04
N GLY A 383 22.86 -1.84 0.43
CA GLY A 383 22.60 -0.69 -0.46
C GLY A 383 23.77 -0.25 -1.30
N LYS A 384 25.00 -0.18 -0.74
CA LYS A 384 26.19 0.20 -1.49
C LYS A 384 26.48 -0.79 -2.62
N ARG A 385 26.55 -2.09 -2.30
CA ARG A 385 26.83 -3.14 -3.27
C ARG A 385 25.76 -3.22 -4.35
N PHE A 386 24.48 -3.15 -3.95
CA PHE A 386 23.37 -3.16 -4.90
C PHE A 386 23.36 -1.89 -5.77
N SER A 387 23.77 -0.75 -5.23
CA SER A 387 23.96 0.45 -6.04
C SER A 387 25.06 0.29 -7.07
N GLU A 388 26.18 -0.33 -6.72
CA GLU A 388 27.28 -0.63 -7.69
C GLU A 388 26.74 -1.46 -8.86
N THR A 389 25.89 -2.45 -8.57
CA THR A 389 25.35 -3.36 -9.59
C THR A 389 24.21 -2.74 -10.42
N PHE A 390 23.30 -1.99 -9.76
CA PHE A 390 22.03 -1.57 -10.35
C PHE A 390 21.92 -0.07 -10.65
N HIS A 391 22.99 0.73 -10.45
CA HIS A 391 22.94 2.19 -10.61
C HIS A 391 22.47 2.67 -11.99
N HIS A 392 22.66 1.87 -13.02
CA HIS A 392 22.23 2.18 -14.39
C HIS A 392 20.80 1.72 -14.70
N LEU A 393 20.17 0.92 -13.84
CA LEU A 393 18.82 0.37 -14.02
C LEU A 393 17.73 1.16 -13.27
N THR A 394 17.99 2.42 -12.94
CA THR A 394 17.08 3.24 -12.12
C THR A 394 15.67 3.36 -12.71
N THR A 395 15.56 3.39 -14.03
CA THR A 395 14.26 3.42 -14.73
C THR A 395 13.50 2.11 -14.58
N SER A 396 14.18 0.96 -14.68
CA SER A 396 13.57 -0.36 -14.47
C SER A 396 13.15 -0.55 -13.01
N ILE A 397 13.98 -0.11 -12.06
CA ILE A 397 13.68 -0.13 -10.62
C ILE A 397 12.43 0.70 -10.34
N LYS A 398 12.39 1.95 -10.81
CA LYS A 398 11.22 2.80 -10.71
C LYS A 398 9.98 2.11 -11.24
N LYS A 399 10.06 1.63 -12.48
CA LYS A 399 8.95 1.01 -13.19
C LYS A 399 8.40 -0.20 -12.42
N LEU A 400 9.30 -1.06 -11.92
CA LEU A 400 8.94 -2.23 -11.11
C LEU A 400 8.16 -1.86 -9.84
N LEU A 401 8.62 -0.87 -9.10
CA LEU A 401 8.04 -0.53 -7.80
C LEU A 401 6.75 0.29 -7.95
N VAL A 402 6.76 1.25 -8.88
CA VAL A 402 5.58 2.10 -9.15
C VAL A 402 4.40 1.29 -9.69
N CYS A 403 4.63 0.29 -10.57
CA CYS A 403 3.53 -0.55 -11.05
C CYS A 403 2.89 -1.42 -9.97
N LYS A 404 3.56 -1.59 -8.82
CA LYS A 404 3.02 -2.27 -7.62
C LYS A 404 2.44 -1.29 -6.58
N GLY A 405 2.46 0.01 -6.87
CA GLY A 405 2.01 1.05 -5.93
C GLY A 405 3.00 1.38 -4.81
N LEU A 406 4.25 0.88 -4.89
CA LEU A 406 5.30 1.04 -3.86
C LEU A 406 6.14 2.29 -4.14
N PHE A 407 5.52 3.45 -4.08
CA PHE A 407 6.16 4.72 -4.43
C PHE A 407 7.23 5.15 -3.42
N GLU A 408 6.96 4.97 -2.14
CA GLU A 408 7.90 5.37 -1.08
C GLU A 408 9.16 4.52 -1.11
N GLU A 409 9.01 3.21 -1.31
CA GLU A 409 10.12 2.28 -1.48
C GLU A 409 10.93 2.59 -2.75
N ALA A 410 10.25 2.96 -3.82
CA ALA A 410 10.94 3.41 -5.04
C ALA A 410 11.81 4.63 -4.78
N ILE A 411 11.28 5.65 -4.09
CA ILE A 411 12.03 6.84 -3.72
C ILE A 411 13.17 6.52 -2.77
N GLU A 412 12.95 5.66 -1.77
CA GLU A 412 13.98 5.20 -0.84
C GLU A 412 15.17 4.59 -1.58
N ILE A 413 14.90 3.60 -2.43
CA ILE A 413 15.94 2.91 -3.20
C ILE A 413 16.64 3.87 -4.17
N LEU A 414 15.87 4.68 -4.89
CA LEU A 414 16.46 5.65 -5.81
C LEU A 414 17.31 6.71 -5.10
N LYS A 415 16.98 7.09 -3.86
CA LYS A 415 17.84 7.96 -3.04
C LYS A 415 19.15 7.28 -2.66
N ILE A 416 19.13 5.99 -2.32
CA ILE A 416 20.36 5.21 -2.06
C ILE A 416 21.22 5.20 -3.32
N VAL A 417 20.65 4.88 -4.47
CA VAL A 417 21.37 4.87 -5.77
C VAL A 417 21.85 6.26 -6.17
N LYS A 418 21.04 7.29 -5.94
CA LYS A 418 21.44 8.70 -6.21
C LYS A 418 22.69 9.09 -5.41
N ASN A 419 22.73 8.74 -4.12
CA ASN A 419 23.88 9.07 -3.28
C ASN A 419 25.14 8.35 -3.80
N PHE A 420 25.05 7.08 -4.12
CA PHE A 420 26.15 6.32 -4.75
C PHE A 420 26.58 6.98 -6.08
N ASN A 421 25.66 7.32 -6.96
CA ASN A 421 25.96 7.94 -8.25
C ASN A 421 26.61 9.33 -8.07
N THR A 422 26.15 10.09 -7.09
CA THR A 422 26.73 11.40 -6.77
C THR A 422 28.16 11.28 -6.25
N GLU A 423 28.42 10.33 -5.36
CA GLU A 423 29.76 10.07 -4.81
C GLU A 423 30.72 9.55 -5.86
N THR A 424 30.24 8.69 -6.75
CA THR A 424 31.09 8.00 -7.73
C THR A 424 31.33 8.81 -9.00
N TYR A 425 30.28 9.47 -9.52
CA TYR A 425 30.28 10.12 -10.83
C TYR A 425 30.11 11.64 -10.78
N GLY A 426 29.71 12.16 -9.62
CA GLY A 426 29.40 13.57 -9.43
C GLY A 426 27.96 13.94 -9.72
N GLU A 427 27.59 15.13 -9.25
CA GLU A 427 26.21 15.67 -9.24
C GLU A 427 25.66 15.91 -10.65
N ASN A 428 26.54 16.28 -11.58
CA ASN A 428 26.19 16.67 -12.96
C ASN A 428 26.30 15.50 -13.96
N ASN A 429 26.61 14.31 -13.49
CA ASN A 429 26.73 13.16 -14.39
C ASN A 429 25.35 12.72 -14.90
N LYS A 430 25.29 12.28 -16.16
CA LYS A 430 24.06 11.82 -16.83
C LYS A 430 23.28 10.79 -16.00
N ILE A 431 23.98 9.85 -15.37
CA ILE A 431 23.34 8.77 -14.56
C ILE A 431 22.74 9.35 -13.27
N THR A 432 23.45 10.30 -12.63
CA THR A 432 22.95 11.00 -11.44
C THR A 432 21.72 11.82 -11.77
N LEU A 433 21.76 12.55 -12.88
CA LEU A 433 20.61 13.36 -13.36
C LEU A 433 19.42 12.48 -13.71
N LEU A 434 19.62 11.33 -14.37
CA LEU A 434 18.56 10.37 -14.65
C LEU A 434 17.95 9.82 -13.35
N THR A 435 18.76 9.53 -12.34
CA THR A 435 18.26 9.06 -11.05
C THR A 435 17.42 10.12 -10.35
N LYS A 436 17.87 11.39 -10.35
CA LYS A 436 17.09 12.53 -9.84
C LYS A 436 15.77 12.68 -10.59
N HIS A 437 15.81 12.60 -11.91
CA HIS A 437 14.62 12.65 -12.75
C HIS A 437 13.62 11.54 -12.37
N ASN A 438 14.07 10.32 -12.14
CA ASN A 438 13.22 9.21 -11.72
C ASN A 438 12.62 9.42 -10.31
N ILE A 439 13.37 10.03 -9.39
CA ILE A 439 12.85 10.42 -8.06
C ILE A 439 11.73 11.46 -8.23
N ALA A 440 11.96 12.50 -9.03
CA ALA A 440 10.96 13.54 -9.30
C ALA A 440 9.68 12.93 -9.92
N SER A 441 9.83 11.97 -10.82
CA SER A 441 8.69 11.29 -11.41
C SER A 441 7.90 10.44 -10.39
N CYS A 442 8.56 9.80 -9.42
CA CYS A 442 7.85 9.10 -8.34
C CYS A 442 7.09 10.10 -7.44
N LEU A 443 7.69 11.24 -7.14
CA LEU A 443 7.05 12.30 -6.35
C LEU A 443 5.82 12.89 -7.08
N ASP A 444 5.93 13.09 -8.39
CA ASP A 444 4.83 13.53 -9.26
C ASP A 444 3.68 12.51 -9.23
N ASP A 445 4.00 11.20 -9.34
CA ASP A 445 3.01 10.13 -9.27
C ASP A 445 2.35 10.00 -7.88
N MET A 446 3.01 10.45 -6.81
CA MET A 446 2.47 10.56 -5.45
C MET A 446 1.65 11.84 -5.20
N GLY A 447 1.54 12.72 -6.17
CA GLY A 447 0.91 14.04 -6.00
C GLY A 447 1.75 15.09 -5.26
N LYS A 448 3.02 14.79 -4.97
CA LYS A 448 3.97 15.73 -4.35
C LYS A 448 4.60 16.64 -5.40
N TYR A 449 3.74 17.37 -6.12
CA TYR A 449 4.11 18.12 -7.32
C TYR A 449 5.17 19.19 -7.08
N ASN A 450 5.11 19.90 -5.97
CA ASN A 450 6.07 20.96 -5.67
C ASN A 450 7.48 20.40 -5.48
N GLU A 451 7.63 19.31 -4.72
CA GLU A 451 8.90 18.62 -4.52
C GLU A 451 9.45 18.05 -5.84
N ALA A 452 8.56 17.50 -6.68
CA ALA A 452 8.92 17.00 -8.00
C ALA A 452 9.46 18.13 -8.91
N LEU A 453 8.77 19.27 -8.95
CA LEU A 453 9.18 20.43 -9.75
C LEU A 453 10.53 21.00 -9.32
N GLU A 454 10.81 21.10 -8.03
CA GLU A 454 12.13 21.55 -7.55
C GLU A 454 13.25 20.69 -8.12
N ILE A 455 13.07 19.37 -8.10
CA ILE A 455 14.06 18.44 -8.64
C ILE A 455 14.13 18.56 -10.17
N TYR A 456 12.99 18.60 -10.86
CA TYR A 456 12.96 18.73 -12.31
C TYR A 456 13.61 20.03 -12.80
N TYR A 457 13.33 21.18 -12.17
CA TYR A 457 13.97 22.43 -12.54
C TYR A 457 15.47 22.41 -12.27
N SER A 458 15.91 21.79 -11.18
CA SER A 458 17.34 21.59 -10.90
C SER A 458 18.00 20.75 -12.00
N VAL A 459 17.35 19.66 -12.45
CA VAL A 459 17.85 18.80 -13.52
C VAL A 459 17.85 19.54 -14.88
N ASP A 460 16.76 20.23 -15.22
CA ASP A 460 16.64 21.00 -16.46
C ASP A 460 17.71 22.07 -16.59
N LYS A 461 17.98 22.79 -15.52
CA LYS A 461 19.05 23.82 -15.49
C LYS A 461 20.39 23.20 -15.86
N ILE A 462 20.79 22.12 -15.17
CA ILE A 462 22.07 21.45 -15.40
C ILE A 462 22.11 20.86 -16.81
N GLN A 463 21.05 20.22 -17.27
CA GLN A 463 20.99 19.64 -18.62
C GLN A 463 21.08 20.73 -19.69
N THR A 464 20.40 21.84 -19.49
CA THR A 464 20.47 23.00 -20.43
C THR A 464 21.86 23.59 -20.52
N GLU A 465 22.57 23.72 -19.39
CA GLU A 465 23.93 24.21 -19.33
C GLU A 465 24.96 23.28 -20.00
N ILE A 466 24.82 21.95 -19.79
CA ILE A 466 25.81 20.97 -20.25
C ILE A 466 25.50 20.44 -21.64
N LEU A 467 24.23 20.11 -21.91
CA LEU A 467 23.80 19.44 -23.13
C LEU A 467 23.15 20.39 -24.15
N GLY A 468 22.69 21.54 -23.68
CA GLY A 468 21.93 22.51 -24.49
C GLY A 468 20.43 22.25 -24.48
N ILE A 469 19.67 23.29 -24.85
CA ILE A 469 18.19 23.26 -24.87
C ILE A 469 17.61 22.24 -25.86
N ASN A 470 18.34 21.98 -26.94
CA ASN A 470 17.92 21.09 -28.02
C ASN A 470 18.22 19.59 -27.77
N HIS A 471 18.84 19.27 -26.64
CA HIS A 471 19.19 17.88 -26.35
C HIS A 471 17.94 17.08 -25.94
N PRO A 472 17.77 15.82 -26.42
CA PRO A 472 16.60 14.99 -26.10
C PRO A 472 16.30 14.86 -24.60
N SER A 473 17.33 14.68 -23.78
CA SER A 473 17.16 14.57 -22.33
C SER A 473 16.62 15.87 -21.71
N THR A 474 17.07 17.04 -22.19
CA THR A 474 16.58 18.36 -21.74
C THR A 474 15.12 18.53 -22.15
N MET A 475 14.77 18.18 -23.38
CA MET A 475 13.37 18.22 -23.85
C MET A 475 12.46 17.27 -23.05
N THR A 476 12.94 16.07 -22.72
CA THR A 476 12.20 15.14 -21.87
C THR A 476 11.95 15.71 -20.46
N THR A 477 12.94 16.36 -19.87
CA THR A 477 12.77 16.98 -18.54
C THR A 477 11.78 18.14 -18.61
N LYS A 478 11.87 19.02 -19.61
CA LYS A 478 10.89 20.10 -19.86
C LYS A 478 9.48 19.57 -20.06
N HIS A 479 9.35 18.49 -20.83
CA HIS A 479 8.08 17.82 -21.04
C HIS A 479 7.47 17.33 -19.71
N ASN A 480 8.28 16.75 -18.82
CA ASN A 480 7.79 16.29 -17.51
C ASN A 480 7.48 17.46 -16.55
N ILE A 481 8.21 18.57 -16.63
CA ILE A 481 7.83 19.81 -15.95
C ILE A 481 6.43 20.24 -16.38
N ALA A 482 6.19 20.28 -17.69
CA ALA A 482 4.88 20.67 -18.24
C ALA A 482 3.77 19.69 -17.84
N ASN A 483 4.04 18.38 -17.81
CA ASN A 483 3.10 17.38 -17.32
C ASN A 483 2.74 17.62 -15.83
N CYS A 484 3.74 17.89 -15.00
CA CYS A 484 3.53 18.17 -13.58
C CYS A 484 2.71 19.45 -13.37
N LEU A 485 3.02 20.52 -14.12
CA LEU A 485 2.26 21.76 -14.10
C LEU A 485 0.80 21.56 -14.56
N ASN A 486 0.59 20.76 -15.61
CA ASN A 486 -0.75 20.38 -16.06
C ASN A 486 -1.55 19.66 -14.96
N ARG A 487 -0.93 18.70 -14.25
CA ARG A 487 -1.55 18.02 -13.11
C ARG A 487 -1.88 18.98 -11.96
N MET A 488 -1.08 20.02 -11.77
CA MET A 488 -1.33 21.09 -10.79
C MET A 488 -2.43 22.08 -11.23
N GLY A 489 -3.01 21.92 -12.41
CA GLY A 489 -3.95 22.89 -12.96
C GLY A 489 -3.32 24.19 -13.50
N LYS A 490 -1.99 24.27 -13.57
CA LYS A 490 -1.25 25.40 -14.12
C LYS A 490 -1.13 25.28 -15.64
N TYR A 491 -2.27 25.22 -16.31
CA TYR A 491 -2.36 24.87 -17.73
C TYR A 491 -1.63 25.85 -18.65
N ASN A 492 -1.67 27.14 -18.39
CA ASN A 492 -1.03 28.14 -19.23
C ASN A 492 0.49 27.99 -19.17
N GLU A 493 1.08 27.83 -17.97
CA GLU A 493 2.52 27.57 -17.80
C GLU A 493 2.93 26.28 -18.49
N ALA A 494 2.11 25.22 -18.37
CA ALA A 494 2.37 23.95 -19.03
C ALA A 494 2.37 24.09 -20.58
N LEU A 495 1.39 24.79 -21.13
CA LEU A 495 1.28 25.01 -22.57
C LEU A 495 2.47 25.82 -23.14
N GLU A 496 2.94 26.85 -22.43
CA GLU A 496 4.13 27.60 -22.86
C GLU A 496 5.34 26.67 -23.03
N ILE A 497 5.55 25.77 -22.08
CA ILE A 497 6.66 24.81 -22.15
C ILE A 497 6.42 23.79 -23.26
N TYR A 498 5.22 23.25 -23.40
CA TYR A 498 4.89 22.28 -24.44
C TYR A 498 5.07 22.89 -25.84
N TYR A 499 4.58 24.10 -26.09
CA TYR A 499 4.75 24.76 -27.38
C TYR A 499 6.22 25.04 -27.67
N SER A 500 7.02 25.41 -26.66
CA SER A 500 8.45 25.58 -26.80
C SER A 500 9.14 24.27 -27.23
N VAL A 501 8.78 23.15 -26.58
CA VAL A 501 9.31 21.81 -26.90
C VAL A 501 8.84 21.36 -28.29
N ASP A 502 7.54 21.51 -28.61
CA ASP A 502 6.97 21.13 -29.91
C ASP A 502 7.67 21.86 -31.07
N LYS A 503 7.92 23.16 -30.91
CA LYS A 503 8.64 23.95 -31.91
C LYS A 503 10.02 23.37 -32.18
N ILE A 504 10.81 23.12 -31.13
CA ILE A 504 12.16 22.57 -31.25
C ILE A 504 12.13 21.17 -31.86
N GLN A 505 11.21 20.30 -31.40
CA GLN A 505 11.08 18.95 -31.95
C GLN A 505 10.64 18.95 -33.40
N THR A 506 9.72 19.82 -33.77
CA THR A 506 9.26 19.95 -35.17
C THR A 506 10.39 20.41 -36.09
N GLU A 507 11.21 21.35 -35.64
CA GLU A 507 12.36 21.85 -36.41
C GLU A 507 13.49 20.82 -36.56
N ILE A 508 13.78 20.02 -35.51
CA ILE A 508 14.91 19.10 -35.50
C ILE A 508 14.51 17.70 -35.94
N LEU A 509 13.40 17.17 -35.49
CA LEU A 509 12.97 15.79 -35.71
C LEU A 509 11.92 15.67 -36.83
N GLY A 510 11.22 16.76 -37.11
CA GLY A 510 10.07 16.79 -38.00
C GLY A 510 8.75 16.47 -37.35
N ILE A 511 7.66 16.83 -38.03
CA ILE A 511 6.28 16.69 -37.55
C ILE A 511 5.86 15.22 -37.34
N ASN A 512 6.47 14.32 -38.09
CA ASN A 512 6.14 12.88 -38.10
C ASN A 512 6.93 12.08 -37.04
N HIS A 513 7.80 12.74 -36.26
CA HIS A 513 8.58 12.03 -35.29
C HIS A 513 7.71 11.64 -34.04
N PRO A 514 7.88 10.44 -33.47
CA PRO A 514 7.10 9.99 -32.32
C PRO A 514 7.09 10.96 -31.14
N ASP A 515 8.25 11.56 -30.83
CA ASP A 515 8.34 12.52 -29.71
C ASP A 515 7.55 13.80 -30.01
N THR A 516 7.60 14.29 -31.25
CA THR A 516 6.81 15.47 -31.67
C THR A 516 5.31 15.17 -31.59
N MET A 517 4.89 13.99 -32.00
CA MET A 517 3.48 13.55 -31.89
C MET A 517 3.07 13.42 -30.42
N THR A 518 3.96 12.93 -29.57
CA THR A 518 3.69 12.83 -28.11
C THR A 518 3.52 14.22 -27.49
N THR A 519 4.34 15.19 -27.86
CA THR A 519 4.21 16.57 -27.36
C THR A 519 2.91 17.22 -27.83
N LYS A 520 2.54 17.06 -29.10
CA LYS A 520 1.24 17.52 -29.64
C LYS A 520 0.07 16.87 -28.94
N HIS A 521 0.14 15.58 -28.68
CA HIS A 521 -0.85 14.85 -27.90
C HIS A 521 -1.04 15.45 -26.50
N ASN A 522 0.04 15.82 -25.82
CA ASN A 522 -0.03 16.43 -24.47
C ASN A 522 -0.51 17.88 -24.51
N ILE A 523 -0.20 18.63 -25.57
CA ILE A 523 -0.83 19.93 -25.84
C ILE A 523 -2.34 19.77 -25.92
N ALA A 524 -2.80 18.83 -26.73
CA ALA A 524 -4.23 18.56 -26.86
C ALA A 524 -4.89 18.14 -25.54
N SER A 525 -4.22 17.28 -24.76
CA SER A 525 -4.69 16.88 -23.42
C SER A 525 -4.78 18.07 -22.46
N CYS A 526 -3.82 18.98 -22.51
CA CYS A 526 -3.85 20.19 -21.68
C CYS A 526 -5.00 21.12 -22.10
N LEU A 527 -5.23 21.31 -23.40
CA LEU A 527 -6.38 22.08 -23.94
C LEU A 527 -7.72 21.44 -23.55
N ASP A 528 -7.81 20.11 -23.61
CA ASP A 528 -9.00 19.36 -23.17
C ASP A 528 -9.28 19.61 -21.68
N ASN A 529 -8.25 19.61 -20.82
CA ASN A 529 -8.38 19.94 -19.40
C ASN A 529 -8.77 21.41 -19.16
N MET A 530 -8.44 22.31 -20.07
CA MET A 530 -8.91 23.70 -20.07
C MET A 530 -10.33 23.86 -20.63
N GLY A 531 -11.01 22.83 -21.04
CA GLY A 531 -12.33 22.86 -21.68
C GLY A 531 -12.31 23.38 -23.12
N LYS A 532 -11.14 23.55 -23.73
CA LYS A 532 -10.97 23.96 -25.15
C LYS A 532 -11.04 22.73 -26.06
N TYR A 533 -12.18 22.04 -25.99
CA TYR A 533 -12.38 20.74 -26.63
C TYR A 533 -12.19 20.77 -28.15
N ASN A 534 -12.64 21.81 -28.84
CA ASN A 534 -12.51 21.88 -30.28
C ASN A 534 -11.06 22.01 -30.71
N GLU A 535 -10.28 22.89 -30.05
CA GLU A 535 -8.85 23.05 -30.29
C GLU A 535 -8.09 21.73 -29.99
N ALA A 536 -8.46 21.03 -28.92
CA ALA A 536 -7.88 19.74 -28.56
C ALA A 536 -8.17 18.68 -29.63
N LEU A 537 -9.41 18.59 -30.11
CA LEU A 537 -9.82 17.62 -31.13
C LEU A 537 -9.10 17.85 -32.47
N GLU A 538 -8.92 19.12 -32.90
CA GLU A 538 -8.16 19.43 -34.13
C GLU A 538 -6.74 18.85 -34.06
N ILE A 539 -6.07 19.03 -32.93
CA ILE A 539 -4.72 18.47 -32.75
C ILE A 539 -4.76 16.94 -32.68
N TYR A 540 -5.69 16.35 -31.88
CA TYR A 540 -5.81 14.91 -31.79
C TYR A 540 -6.10 14.23 -33.14
N TYR A 541 -7.02 14.80 -33.95
CA TYR A 541 -7.30 14.26 -35.31
C TYR A 541 -6.11 14.40 -36.23
N SER A 542 -5.35 15.49 -36.13
CA SER A 542 -4.10 15.66 -36.90
C SER A 542 -3.06 14.59 -36.51
N VAL A 543 -2.89 14.31 -35.23
CA VAL A 543 -1.97 13.27 -34.73
C VAL A 543 -2.46 11.87 -35.12
N ASP A 544 -3.76 11.57 -34.98
CA ASP A 544 -4.37 10.28 -35.34
C ASP A 544 -4.17 9.97 -36.82
N LYS A 545 -4.36 10.97 -37.68
CA LYS A 545 -4.12 10.81 -39.12
C LYS A 545 -2.68 10.42 -39.43
N ILE A 546 -1.71 11.16 -38.86
CA ILE A 546 -0.28 10.88 -39.06
C ILE A 546 0.08 9.49 -38.51
N GLN A 547 -0.37 9.16 -37.30
CA GLN A 547 -0.10 7.87 -36.68
C GLN A 547 -0.73 6.72 -37.44
N THR A 548 -1.95 6.88 -37.96
CA THR A 548 -2.62 5.86 -38.77
C THR A 548 -1.87 5.62 -40.06
N GLU A 549 -1.39 6.69 -40.74
CA GLU A 549 -0.62 6.59 -41.99
C GLU A 549 0.76 5.94 -41.78
N ILE A 550 1.47 6.24 -40.71
CA ILE A 550 2.86 5.81 -40.50
C ILE A 550 2.94 4.50 -39.71
N LEU A 551 2.17 4.36 -38.64
CA LEU A 551 2.23 3.25 -37.69
C LEU A 551 1.14 2.20 -37.95
N GLY A 552 0.05 2.62 -38.58
CA GLY A 552 -1.14 1.81 -38.78
C GLY A 552 -2.17 1.92 -37.64
N ILE A 553 -3.39 1.50 -37.94
CA ILE A 553 -4.53 1.61 -36.99
C ILE A 553 -4.36 0.74 -35.74
N ASN A 554 -3.60 -0.34 -35.84
CA ASN A 554 -3.38 -1.30 -34.76
C ASN A 554 -2.22 -0.93 -33.82
N HIS A 555 -1.53 0.16 -34.11
CA HIS A 555 -0.41 0.56 -33.27
C HIS A 555 -0.88 1.11 -31.91
N PRO A 556 -0.23 0.78 -30.78
CA PRO A 556 -0.64 1.25 -29.44
C PRO A 556 -0.80 2.77 -29.35
N SER A 557 0.11 3.54 -29.96
CA SER A 557 0.03 5.01 -29.93
C SER A 557 -1.21 5.53 -30.67
N THR A 558 -1.56 4.92 -31.82
CA THR A 558 -2.76 5.28 -32.58
C THR A 558 -4.02 4.98 -31.79
N MET A 559 -4.06 3.81 -31.11
CA MET A 559 -5.18 3.46 -30.24
C MET A 559 -5.31 4.40 -29.03
N THR A 560 -4.17 4.84 -28.47
CA THR A 560 -4.18 5.83 -27.37
C THR A 560 -4.73 7.17 -27.83
N THR A 561 -4.36 7.64 -29.02
CA THR A 561 -4.90 8.91 -29.56
C THR A 561 -6.41 8.80 -29.84
N LYS A 562 -6.89 7.71 -30.43
CA LYS A 562 -8.32 7.44 -30.61
C LYS A 562 -9.07 7.39 -29.28
N HIS A 563 -8.50 6.74 -28.28
CA HIS A 563 -9.05 6.71 -26.91
C HIS A 563 -9.24 8.13 -26.35
N ASN A 564 -8.27 9.03 -26.54
CA ASN A 564 -8.37 10.39 -26.04
C ASN A 564 -9.33 11.26 -26.86
N ILE A 565 -9.45 11.03 -28.16
CA ILE A 565 -10.51 11.62 -28.99
C ILE A 565 -11.88 11.26 -28.38
N ALA A 566 -12.10 9.98 -28.11
CA ALA A 566 -13.35 9.50 -27.52
C ALA A 566 -13.60 10.10 -26.12
N SER A 567 -12.56 10.24 -25.29
CA SER A 567 -12.65 10.88 -23.99
C SER A 567 -13.05 12.35 -24.10
N CYS A 568 -12.46 13.11 -25.02
CA CYS A 568 -12.82 14.50 -25.30
C CYS A 568 -14.27 14.63 -25.78
N LEU A 569 -14.71 13.76 -26.70
CA LEU A 569 -16.10 13.70 -27.18
C LEU A 569 -17.09 13.38 -26.04
N ASN A 570 -16.73 12.46 -25.13
CA ASN A 570 -17.52 12.16 -23.93
C ASN A 570 -17.70 13.40 -23.05
N ARG A 571 -16.65 14.18 -22.82
CA ARG A 571 -16.72 15.45 -22.06
C ARG A 571 -17.55 16.50 -22.75
N MET A 572 -17.63 16.46 -24.08
CA MET A 572 -18.52 17.32 -24.88
C MET A 572 -19.99 16.85 -24.89
N GLY A 573 -20.31 15.75 -24.21
CA GLY A 573 -21.66 15.17 -24.26
C GLY A 573 -21.99 14.42 -25.56
N LYS A 574 -21.02 14.22 -26.45
CA LYS A 574 -21.17 13.46 -27.71
C LYS A 574 -20.97 11.97 -27.48
N TYR A 575 -21.78 11.41 -26.57
CA TYR A 575 -21.60 10.05 -26.06
C TYR A 575 -21.61 8.96 -27.12
N ASN A 576 -22.49 9.07 -28.14
CA ASN A 576 -22.60 8.04 -29.18
C ASN A 576 -21.35 8.01 -30.04
N GLU A 577 -20.83 9.18 -30.45
CA GLU A 577 -19.59 9.27 -31.22
C GLU A 577 -18.40 8.74 -30.39
N ALA A 578 -18.36 9.03 -29.09
CA ALA A 578 -17.35 8.50 -28.21
C ALA A 578 -17.39 6.98 -28.09
N LEU A 579 -18.59 6.39 -27.92
CA LEU A 579 -18.77 4.94 -27.81
C LEU A 579 -18.37 4.20 -29.08
N GLU A 580 -18.68 4.72 -30.26
CA GLU A 580 -18.26 4.11 -31.53
C GLU A 580 -16.72 3.96 -31.59
N ILE A 581 -16.01 5.01 -31.22
CA ILE A 581 -14.54 4.98 -31.19
C ILE A 581 -14.04 4.02 -30.11
N TYR A 582 -14.59 4.07 -28.90
CA TYR A 582 -14.18 3.19 -27.82
C TYR A 582 -14.40 1.71 -28.14
N TYR A 583 -15.55 1.33 -28.72
CA TYR A 583 -15.81 -0.05 -29.12
C TYR A 583 -14.88 -0.50 -30.24
N SER A 584 -14.55 0.37 -31.19
CA SER A 584 -13.56 0.08 -32.23
C SER A 584 -12.18 -0.19 -31.60
N VAL A 585 -11.74 0.63 -30.67
CA VAL A 585 -10.45 0.45 -29.95
C VAL A 585 -10.47 -0.81 -29.09
N ASP A 586 -11.53 -1.05 -28.33
CA ASP A 586 -11.67 -2.24 -27.46
C ASP A 586 -11.60 -3.54 -28.27
N LYS A 587 -12.24 -3.58 -29.45
CA LYS A 587 -12.19 -4.74 -30.35
C LYS A 587 -10.74 -5.03 -30.76
N ILE A 588 -10.03 -4.02 -31.25
CA ILE A 588 -8.64 -4.16 -31.72
C ILE A 588 -7.74 -4.57 -30.55
N GLN A 589 -7.86 -3.92 -29.40
CA GLN A 589 -7.06 -4.25 -28.22
C GLN A 589 -7.34 -5.66 -27.70
N THR A 590 -8.59 -6.09 -27.70
CA THR A 590 -8.96 -7.44 -27.26
C THR A 590 -8.38 -8.51 -28.20
N GLU A 591 -8.38 -8.25 -29.51
CA GLU A 591 -7.84 -9.18 -30.52
C GLU A 591 -6.30 -9.26 -30.47
N ILE A 592 -5.60 -8.14 -30.24
CA ILE A 592 -4.13 -8.08 -30.31
C ILE A 592 -3.47 -8.30 -28.96
N LEU A 593 -3.99 -7.67 -27.91
CA LEU A 593 -3.38 -7.64 -26.57
C LEU A 593 -4.05 -8.62 -25.61
N GLY A 594 -5.28 -9.02 -25.92
CA GLY A 594 -6.11 -9.84 -25.04
C GLY A 594 -6.95 -9.03 -24.04
N ILE A 595 -7.95 -9.69 -23.48
CA ILE A 595 -8.91 -9.07 -22.55
C ILE A 595 -8.27 -8.62 -21.22
N ASN A 596 -7.20 -9.30 -20.81
CA ASN A 596 -6.49 -9.05 -19.55
C ASN A 596 -5.44 -7.93 -19.64
N HIS A 597 -5.23 -7.37 -20.82
CA HIS A 597 -4.23 -6.33 -20.98
C HIS A 597 -4.68 -5.01 -20.34
N PRO A 598 -3.80 -4.26 -19.63
CA PRO A 598 -4.16 -3.01 -18.96
C PRO A 598 -4.84 -1.99 -19.87
N SER A 599 -4.38 -1.84 -21.11
CA SER A 599 -4.98 -0.91 -22.08
C SER A 599 -6.41 -1.32 -22.46
N THR A 600 -6.67 -2.63 -22.62
CA THR A 600 -8.01 -3.16 -22.91
C THR A 600 -8.95 -2.89 -21.73
N MET A 601 -8.47 -3.14 -20.51
CA MET A 601 -9.24 -2.85 -19.29
C MET A 601 -9.51 -1.35 -19.11
N ALA A 602 -8.56 -0.48 -19.49
CA ALA A 602 -8.76 0.97 -19.43
C ALA A 602 -9.82 1.44 -20.45
N THR A 603 -9.81 0.87 -21.65
CA THR A 603 -10.83 1.19 -22.67
C THR A 603 -12.23 0.72 -22.21
N LYS A 604 -12.36 -0.50 -21.71
CA LYS A 604 -13.62 -1.02 -21.12
C LYS A 604 -14.10 -0.15 -19.96
N HIS A 605 -13.22 0.28 -19.10
CA HIS A 605 -13.54 1.18 -18.00
C HIS A 605 -14.14 2.49 -18.52
N ASN A 606 -13.59 3.08 -19.59
CA ASN A 606 -14.11 4.33 -20.16
C ASN A 606 -15.39 4.14 -20.98
N ILE A 607 -15.61 2.97 -21.58
CA ILE A 607 -16.92 2.59 -22.12
C ILE A 607 -17.97 2.64 -21.01
N ALA A 608 -17.68 2.00 -19.87
CA ALA A 608 -18.60 2.00 -18.74
C ALA A 608 -18.85 3.42 -18.18
N LEU A 609 -17.81 4.25 -18.10
CA LEU A 609 -17.97 5.65 -17.70
C LEU A 609 -18.87 6.44 -18.67
N CYS A 610 -18.70 6.24 -19.97
CA CYS A 610 -19.54 6.86 -20.99
C CYS A 610 -21.01 6.41 -20.87
N LEU A 611 -21.25 5.12 -20.67
CA LEU A 611 -22.59 4.57 -20.43
C LEU A 611 -23.22 5.11 -19.15
N ASN A 612 -22.43 5.24 -18.07
CA ASN A 612 -22.89 5.89 -16.84
C ASN A 612 -23.33 7.34 -17.08
N ASN A 613 -22.56 8.11 -17.85
CA ASN A 613 -22.90 9.49 -18.21
C ASN A 613 -24.16 9.59 -19.11
N MET A 614 -24.50 8.53 -19.81
CA MET A 614 -25.75 8.39 -20.56
C MET A 614 -26.95 7.95 -19.71
N GLY A 615 -26.74 7.65 -18.41
CA GLY A 615 -27.76 7.07 -17.53
C GLY A 615 -28.01 5.58 -17.72
N LYS A 616 -27.16 4.89 -18.50
CA LYS A 616 -27.24 3.43 -18.74
C LYS A 616 -26.47 2.67 -17.64
N TYR A 617 -26.88 2.87 -16.40
CA TYR A 617 -26.17 2.39 -15.22
C TYR A 617 -25.98 0.87 -15.16
N ASN A 618 -26.99 0.08 -15.54
CA ASN A 618 -26.88 -1.38 -15.50
C ASN A 618 -25.82 -1.90 -16.49
N GLU A 619 -25.82 -1.38 -17.72
CA GLU A 619 -24.79 -1.74 -18.73
C GLU A 619 -23.39 -1.33 -18.24
N ALA A 620 -23.27 -0.17 -17.61
CA ALA A 620 -22.00 0.31 -17.05
C ALA A 620 -21.51 -0.61 -15.92
N LEU A 621 -22.38 -1.01 -15.00
CA LEU A 621 -22.02 -1.89 -13.88
C LEU A 621 -21.56 -3.28 -14.34
N GLU A 622 -22.19 -3.88 -15.34
CA GLU A 622 -21.74 -5.17 -15.90
C GLU A 622 -20.29 -5.10 -16.36
N ILE A 623 -19.94 -4.04 -17.08
CA ILE A 623 -18.56 -3.83 -17.55
C ILE A 623 -17.62 -3.56 -16.39
N TYR A 624 -17.98 -2.70 -15.45
CA TYR A 624 -17.14 -2.38 -14.30
C TYR A 624 -16.85 -3.61 -13.43
N TYR A 625 -17.86 -4.45 -13.13
CA TYR A 625 -17.67 -5.69 -12.37
C TYR A 625 -16.76 -6.67 -13.10
N SER A 626 -16.89 -6.79 -14.43
CA SER A 626 -16.01 -7.61 -15.25
C SER A 626 -14.55 -7.12 -15.16
N VAL A 627 -14.33 -5.80 -15.26
CA VAL A 627 -13.00 -5.19 -15.15
C VAL A 627 -12.45 -5.32 -13.74
N ASP A 628 -13.26 -5.10 -12.69
CA ASP A 628 -12.85 -5.24 -11.30
C ASP A 628 -12.40 -6.66 -10.97
N LYS A 629 -13.13 -7.66 -11.44
CA LYS A 629 -12.77 -9.06 -11.28
C LYS A 629 -11.38 -9.35 -11.87
N ILE A 630 -11.16 -8.97 -13.12
CA ILE A 630 -9.88 -9.17 -13.81
C ILE A 630 -8.75 -8.44 -13.12
N LYS A 631 -8.95 -7.17 -12.76
CA LYS A 631 -7.93 -6.38 -12.05
C LYS A 631 -7.61 -6.95 -10.68
N THR A 632 -8.61 -7.40 -9.94
CA THR A 632 -8.42 -8.03 -8.62
C THR A 632 -7.62 -9.34 -8.74
N GLU A 633 -7.88 -10.16 -9.76
CA GLU A 633 -7.15 -11.40 -10.01
C GLU A 633 -5.69 -11.15 -10.43
N ILE A 634 -5.43 -10.14 -11.26
CA ILE A 634 -4.10 -9.90 -11.83
C ILE A 634 -3.26 -8.95 -10.98
N LEU A 635 -3.84 -7.83 -10.55
CA LEU A 635 -3.13 -6.76 -9.85
C LEU A 635 -3.28 -6.85 -8.32
N GLY A 636 -4.30 -7.55 -7.86
CA GLY A 636 -4.69 -7.61 -6.45
C GLY A 636 -5.68 -6.50 -6.05
N ILE A 637 -6.35 -6.74 -4.91
CA ILE A 637 -7.36 -5.82 -4.38
C ILE A 637 -6.79 -4.47 -3.98
N ASN A 638 -5.53 -4.45 -3.58
CA ASN A 638 -4.84 -3.25 -3.07
C ASN A 638 -4.22 -2.38 -4.18
N HIS A 639 -4.33 -2.78 -5.44
CA HIS A 639 -3.71 -2.02 -6.51
C HIS A 639 -4.51 -0.74 -6.82
N PRO A 640 -3.87 0.43 -7.02
CA PRO A 640 -4.56 1.71 -7.28
C PRO A 640 -5.58 1.63 -8.41
N SER A 641 -5.25 0.93 -9.51
CA SER A 641 -6.17 0.76 -10.65
C SER A 641 -7.41 -0.09 -10.30
N THR A 642 -7.29 -1.04 -9.38
CA THR A 642 -8.44 -1.82 -8.87
C THR A 642 -9.33 -0.93 -8.02
N MET A 643 -8.74 -0.13 -7.12
CA MET A 643 -9.46 0.82 -6.27
C MET A 643 -10.20 1.87 -7.09
N THR A 644 -9.58 2.42 -8.16
CA THR A 644 -10.26 3.33 -9.09
C THR A 644 -11.51 2.68 -9.72
N THR A 645 -11.43 1.40 -10.11
CA THR A 645 -12.60 0.71 -10.67
C THR A 645 -13.70 0.53 -9.63
N LYS A 646 -13.36 0.17 -8.38
CA LYS A 646 -14.31 0.07 -7.27
C LYS A 646 -14.97 1.41 -6.96
N ASN A 647 -14.21 2.50 -6.96
CA ASN A 647 -14.75 3.86 -6.81
C ASN A 647 -15.79 4.19 -7.90
N ASN A 648 -15.54 3.78 -9.15
CA ASN A 648 -16.50 4.03 -10.22
C ASN A 648 -17.73 3.11 -10.17
N ILE A 649 -17.59 1.87 -9.65
CA ILE A 649 -18.75 1.04 -9.30
C ILE A 649 -19.62 1.76 -8.26
N ALA A 650 -19.00 2.25 -7.19
CA ALA A 650 -19.71 2.97 -6.14
C ALA A 650 -20.38 4.25 -6.66
N PHE A 651 -19.68 5.02 -7.51
CA PHE A 651 -20.26 6.21 -8.16
C PHE A 651 -21.46 5.88 -9.07
N CYS A 652 -21.41 4.75 -9.78
CA CYS A 652 -22.53 4.29 -10.58
C CYS A 652 -23.73 3.88 -9.70
N LEU A 653 -23.49 3.20 -8.58
CA LEU A 653 -24.52 2.82 -7.60
C LEU A 653 -25.12 4.07 -6.93
N ASP A 654 -24.31 5.06 -6.64
CA ASP A 654 -24.73 6.35 -6.09
C ASP A 654 -25.71 7.06 -7.06
N ASN A 655 -25.34 7.16 -8.34
CA ASN A 655 -26.22 7.70 -9.39
C ASN A 655 -27.54 6.91 -9.56
N MET A 656 -27.58 5.63 -9.15
CA MET A 656 -28.80 4.81 -9.11
C MET A 656 -29.63 5.02 -7.85
N GLY A 657 -29.17 5.82 -6.90
CA GLY A 657 -29.81 6.01 -5.57
C GLY A 657 -29.53 4.86 -4.60
N LYS A 658 -28.59 3.94 -4.92
CA LYS A 658 -28.19 2.83 -4.06
C LYS A 658 -27.08 3.25 -3.09
N TYR A 659 -27.35 4.28 -2.33
CA TYR A 659 -26.37 4.97 -1.49
C TYR A 659 -25.66 4.07 -0.48
N ASN A 660 -26.36 3.16 0.18
CA ASN A 660 -25.75 2.28 1.18
C ASN A 660 -24.74 1.31 0.55
N GLU A 661 -25.10 0.73 -0.61
CA GLU A 661 -24.17 -0.15 -1.36
C GLU A 661 -22.94 0.65 -1.85
N ALA A 662 -23.14 1.88 -2.31
CA ALA A 662 -22.06 2.76 -2.72
C ALA A 662 -21.12 3.10 -1.56
N LEU A 663 -21.65 3.46 -0.39
CA LEU A 663 -20.87 3.80 0.80
C LEU A 663 -20.04 2.63 1.32
N GLU A 664 -20.57 1.40 1.30
CA GLU A 664 -19.79 0.20 1.69
C GLU A 664 -18.53 0.06 0.84
N ILE A 665 -18.66 0.25 -0.46
CA ILE A 665 -17.52 0.17 -1.38
C ILE A 665 -16.57 1.35 -1.15
N TYR A 666 -17.06 2.56 -1.06
CA TYR A 666 -16.25 3.76 -0.83
C TYR A 666 -15.44 3.66 0.46
N TYR A 667 -16.06 3.26 1.58
CA TYR A 667 -15.34 3.09 2.86
C TYR A 667 -14.30 1.98 2.80
N SER A 668 -14.59 0.89 2.06
CA SER A 668 -13.60 -0.17 1.83
C SER A 668 -12.38 0.35 1.06
N VAL A 669 -12.62 1.16 0.02
CA VAL A 669 -11.53 1.77 -0.79
C VAL A 669 -10.78 2.81 0.02
N ASP A 670 -11.47 3.73 0.71
CA ASP A 670 -10.83 4.77 1.55
C ASP A 670 -9.89 4.18 2.59
N LYS A 671 -10.30 3.09 3.21
CA LYS A 671 -9.46 2.37 4.18
C LYS A 671 -8.17 1.88 3.53
N ILE A 672 -8.27 1.19 2.38
CA ILE A 672 -7.12 0.64 1.67
C ILE A 672 -6.21 1.77 1.16
N GLU A 673 -6.78 2.81 0.54
CA GLU A 673 -6.01 3.95 0.03
C GLU A 673 -5.30 4.72 1.16
N THR A 674 -5.98 4.92 2.28
CA THR A 674 -5.37 5.56 3.45
C THR A 674 -4.19 4.76 4.00
N GLU A 675 -4.31 3.43 4.02
CA GLU A 675 -3.26 2.53 4.50
C GLU A 675 -2.05 2.46 3.54
N ILE A 676 -2.28 2.47 2.23
CA ILE A 676 -1.24 2.26 1.22
C ILE A 676 -0.67 3.56 0.69
N LEU A 677 -1.52 4.51 0.35
CA LEU A 677 -1.14 5.78 -0.29
C LEU A 677 -1.02 6.92 0.71
N GLY A 678 -1.63 6.76 1.89
CA GLY A 678 -1.72 7.80 2.90
C GLY A 678 -2.90 8.74 2.71
N ILE A 679 -3.27 9.42 3.80
CA ILE A 679 -4.43 10.34 3.84
C ILE A 679 -4.27 11.52 2.89
N ASN A 680 -3.05 11.91 2.58
CA ASN A 680 -2.72 13.08 1.76
C ASN A 680 -2.65 12.77 0.25
N HIS A 681 -2.85 11.52 -0.15
CA HIS A 681 -2.78 11.16 -1.56
C HIS A 681 -4.02 11.65 -2.32
N PRO A 682 -3.89 12.17 -3.56
CA PRO A 682 -5.02 12.67 -4.35
C PRO A 682 -6.16 11.65 -4.49
N SER A 683 -5.86 10.38 -4.73
CA SER A 683 -6.89 9.33 -4.83
C SER A 683 -7.68 9.17 -3.53
N THR A 684 -7.00 9.15 -2.37
CA THR A 684 -7.64 9.06 -1.06
C THR A 684 -8.57 10.24 -0.81
N MET A 685 -8.12 11.46 -1.17
CA MET A 685 -8.95 12.66 -1.07
C MET A 685 -10.16 12.61 -2.00
N THR A 686 -10.01 12.07 -3.22
CA THR A 686 -11.12 11.86 -4.16
C THR A 686 -12.14 10.88 -3.60
N THR A 687 -11.71 9.76 -3.03
CA THR A 687 -12.61 8.78 -2.41
C THR A 687 -13.38 9.39 -1.23
N LYS A 688 -12.71 10.14 -0.35
CA LYS A 688 -13.35 10.87 0.75
C LYS A 688 -14.35 11.92 0.25
N HIS A 689 -14.00 12.64 -0.82
CA HIS A 689 -14.93 13.58 -1.47
C HIS A 689 -16.17 12.85 -1.98
N ASN A 690 -16.02 11.68 -2.60
CA ASN A 690 -17.17 10.89 -3.10
C ASN A 690 -18.04 10.34 -1.96
N ILE A 691 -17.43 9.95 -0.83
CA ILE A 691 -18.18 9.59 0.40
C ILE A 691 -19.03 10.76 0.85
N ALA A 692 -18.46 11.95 0.91
CA ALA A 692 -19.18 13.16 1.32
C ALA A 692 -20.31 13.52 0.33
N SER A 693 -20.07 13.35 -0.98
CA SER A 693 -21.10 13.57 -2.00
C SER A 693 -22.29 12.60 -1.83
N CYS A 694 -22.01 11.33 -1.63
CA CYS A 694 -23.05 10.32 -1.39
C CYS A 694 -23.84 10.61 -0.08
N LEU A 695 -23.19 11.10 0.96
CA LEU A 695 -23.85 11.53 2.20
C LEU A 695 -24.71 12.79 1.97
N ASP A 696 -24.26 13.74 1.15
CA ASP A 696 -25.04 14.93 0.76
C ASP A 696 -26.32 14.51 0.01
N ASP A 697 -26.19 13.58 -0.96
CA ASP A 697 -27.34 13.04 -1.71
C ASP A 697 -28.33 12.27 -0.83
N MET A 698 -27.86 11.68 0.27
CA MET A 698 -28.70 11.08 1.31
C MET A 698 -29.35 12.10 2.25
N GLY A 699 -29.04 13.39 2.14
CA GLY A 699 -29.49 14.43 3.06
C GLY A 699 -28.75 14.49 4.40
N LYS A 700 -27.64 13.75 4.54
CA LYS A 700 -26.80 13.76 5.75
C LYS A 700 -25.76 14.90 5.67
N TYR A 701 -26.26 16.12 5.55
CA TYR A 701 -25.45 17.29 5.24
C TYR A 701 -24.34 17.60 6.24
N ASN A 702 -24.57 17.37 7.54
CA ASN A 702 -23.56 17.66 8.56
C ASN A 702 -22.37 16.69 8.44
N ASP A 703 -22.67 15.41 8.25
CA ASP A 703 -21.63 14.38 8.08
C ASP A 703 -20.84 14.63 6.80
N ALA A 704 -21.52 15.02 5.72
CA ALA A 704 -20.89 15.38 4.46
C ALA A 704 -19.96 16.60 4.60
N LEU A 705 -20.40 17.66 5.28
CA LEU A 705 -19.62 18.87 5.50
C LEU A 705 -18.35 18.60 6.33
N GLU A 706 -18.43 17.75 7.36
CA GLU A 706 -17.26 17.38 8.16
C GLU A 706 -16.17 16.77 7.29
N ILE A 707 -16.53 15.85 6.41
CA ILE A 707 -15.60 15.21 5.49
C ILE A 707 -15.09 16.22 4.45
N TYR A 708 -15.97 16.99 3.83
CA TYR A 708 -15.59 18.01 2.84
C TYR A 708 -14.60 19.03 3.41
N TYR A 709 -14.83 19.55 4.62
CA TYR A 709 -13.90 20.50 5.25
C TYR A 709 -12.54 19.85 5.57
N SER A 710 -12.55 18.58 5.96
CA SER A 710 -11.31 17.83 6.17
C SER A 710 -10.51 17.71 4.86
N VAL A 711 -11.18 17.35 3.76
CA VAL A 711 -10.56 17.23 2.42
C VAL A 711 -10.10 18.59 1.93
N ASP A 712 -10.90 19.65 2.03
CA ASP A 712 -10.55 21.01 1.61
C ASP A 712 -9.31 21.55 2.31
N LYS A 713 -9.19 21.27 3.62
CA LYS A 713 -8.03 21.66 4.39
C LYS A 713 -6.76 20.99 3.84
N ILE A 714 -6.79 19.68 3.64
CA ILE A 714 -5.63 18.92 3.14
C ILE A 714 -5.30 19.36 1.71
N GLN A 715 -6.29 19.47 0.84
CA GLN A 715 -6.08 19.92 -0.55
C GLN A 715 -5.52 21.34 -0.62
N THR A 716 -6.00 22.23 0.22
CA THR A 716 -5.49 23.62 0.27
C THR A 716 -4.04 23.66 0.73
N GLU A 717 -3.66 22.84 1.71
CA GLU A 717 -2.29 22.76 2.22
C GLU A 717 -1.32 22.14 1.22
N ILE A 718 -1.74 21.09 0.49
CA ILE A 718 -0.84 20.31 -0.39
C ILE A 718 -0.87 20.80 -1.83
N LEU A 719 -2.05 20.99 -2.39
CA LEU A 719 -2.24 21.35 -3.79
C LEU A 719 -2.36 22.86 -3.99
N GLY A 720 -2.77 23.56 -2.96
CA GLY A 720 -3.03 25.01 -2.99
C GLY A 720 -4.50 25.33 -3.30
N ILE A 721 -4.89 26.56 -2.95
CA ILE A 721 -6.26 27.05 -3.11
C ILE A 721 -6.72 27.10 -4.58
N ASN A 722 -5.78 27.25 -5.50
CA ASN A 722 -6.04 27.39 -6.93
C ASN A 722 -6.10 26.04 -7.67
N HIS A 723 -5.88 24.92 -6.98
CA HIS A 723 -5.93 23.60 -7.63
C HIS A 723 -7.37 23.23 -8.01
N PRO A 724 -7.58 22.61 -9.20
CA PRO A 724 -8.92 22.20 -9.64
C PRO A 724 -9.68 21.38 -8.60
N ASP A 725 -9.04 20.39 -7.97
CA ASP A 725 -9.68 19.53 -6.97
C ASP A 725 -10.09 20.30 -5.71
N THR A 726 -9.24 21.24 -5.26
CA THR A 726 -9.60 22.14 -4.13
C THR A 726 -10.83 22.98 -4.47
N MET A 727 -10.90 23.49 -5.70
CA MET A 727 -12.07 24.25 -6.17
C MET A 727 -13.33 23.39 -6.31
N ILE A 728 -13.17 22.11 -6.70
CA ILE A 728 -14.31 21.15 -6.74
C ILE A 728 -14.83 20.92 -5.32
N THR A 729 -13.95 20.66 -4.36
CA THR A 729 -14.37 20.43 -2.96
C THR A 729 -15.05 21.66 -2.35
N LYS A 730 -14.49 22.87 -2.56
CA LYS A 730 -15.13 24.12 -2.12
C LYS A 730 -16.50 24.34 -2.77
N HIS A 731 -16.63 24.00 -4.05
CA HIS A 731 -17.89 24.04 -4.77
C HIS A 731 -18.92 23.09 -4.15
N SER A 732 -18.51 21.86 -3.78
CA SER A 732 -19.39 20.89 -3.14
C SER A 732 -19.78 21.31 -1.72
N ILE A 733 -18.88 21.95 -0.95
CA ILE A 733 -19.23 22.58 0.34
C ILE A 733 -20.34 23.61 0.15
N ALA A 734 -20.20 24.49 -0.84
CA ALA A 734 -21.20 25.52 -1.12
C ALA A 734 -22.54 24.91 -1.57
N SER A 735 -22.50 23.82 -2.35
CA SER A 735 -23.70 23.08 -2.75
C SER A 735 -24.44 22.48 -1.55
N CYS A 736 -23.70 21.84 -0.67
CA CYS A 736 -24.24 21.25 0.55
C CYS A 736 -24.85 22.33 1.49
N LEU A 737 -24.18 23.47 1.65
CA LEU A 737 -24.69 24.61 2.41
C LEU A 737 -25.98 25.17 1.78
N ASN A 738 -26.04 25.26 0.44
CA ASN A 738 -27.26 25.67 -0.27
C ASN A 738 -28.39 24.68 -0.02
N ASN A 739 -28.14 23.38 -0.04
CA ASN A 739 -29.13 22.33 0.26
C ASN A 739 -29.64 22.43 1.71
N MET A 740 -28.80 22.90 2.65
CA MET A 740 -29.20 23.20 4.02
C MET A 740 -29.98 24.55 4.19
N GLY A 741 -30.14 25.31 3.14
CA GLY A 741 -30.76 26.66 3.20
C GLY A 741 -29.83 27.78 3.71
N LYS A 742 -28.53 27.50 3.88
CA LYS A 742 -27.50 28.48 4.30
C LYS A 742 -27.00 29.29 3.10
N TYR A 743 -27.88 29.95 2.40
CA TYR A 743 -27.60 30.57 1.11
C TYR A 743 -26.50 31.65 1.12
N ASN A 744 -26.39 32.44 2.18
CA ASN A 744 -25.36 33.48 2.25
C ASN A 744 -23.99 32.89 2.37
N GLU A 745 -23.79 31.87 3.22
CA GLU A 745 -22.52 31.15 3.36
C GLU A 745 -22.14 30.45 2.05
N ALA A 746 -23.12 29.82 1.38
CA ALA A 746 -22.92 29.19 0.08
C ALA A 746 -22.45 30.18 -0.99
N LEU A 747 -23.10 31.37 -1.06
CA LEU A 747 -22.75 32.42 -2.03
C LEU A 747 -21.32 32.96 -1.84
N GLU A 748 -20.88 33.17 -0.60
CA GLU A 748 -19.52 33.64 -0.33
C GLU A 748 -18.48 32.65 -0.91
N ILE A 749 -18.68 31.35 -0.70
CA ILE A 749 -17.80 30.32 -1.24
C ILE A 749 -17.90 30.25 -2.76
N TYR A 750 -19.10 30.24 -3.33
CA TYR A 750 -19.31 30.21 -4.77
C TYR A 750 -18.66 31.40 -5.49
N TYR A 751 -18.78 32.61 -4.97
CA TYR A 751 -18.14 33.79 -5.57
C TYR A 751 -16.64 33.73 -5.51
N SER A 752 -16.07 33.20 -4.39
CA SER A 752 -14.66 32.97 -4.27
C SER A 752 -14.16 31.95 -5.31
N VAL A 753 -14.89 30.83 -5.47
CA VAL A 753 -14.56 29.80 -6.45
C VAL A 753 -14.73 30.30 -7.88
N ASP A 754 -15.80 31.06 -8.18
CA ASP A 754 -16.03 31.64 -9.51
C ASP A 754 -14.91 32.60 -9.92
N LYS A 755 -14.45 33.43 -9.00
CA LYS A 755 -13.34 34.34 -9.24
C LYS A 755 -12.08 33.56 -9.63
N ILE A 756 -11.68 32.58 -8.82
CA ILE A 756 -10.48 31.77 -9.07
C ILE A 756 -10.61 30.97 -10.38
N LYS A 757 -11.76 30.32 -10.62
CA LYS A 757 -11.99 29.57 -11.87
C LYS A 757 -11.98 30.50 -13.10
N THR A 758 -12.52 31.71 -12.99
CA THR A 758 -12.50 32.67 -14.08
C THR A 758 -11.09 33.13 -14.39
N GLU A 759 -10.25 33.36 -13.38
CA GLU A 759 -8.84 33.75 -13.56
C GLU A 759 -7.99 32.64 -14.17
N ILE A 760 -8.19 31.38 -13.76
CA ILE A 760 -7.34 30.26 -14.15
C ILE A 760 -7.82 29.56 -15.40
N LEU A 761 -9.12 29.23 -15.46
CA LEU A 761 -9.74 28.46 -16.52
C LEU A 761 -10.39 29.33 -17.59
N GLY A 762 -10.71 30.58 -17.24
CA GLY A 762 -11.48 31.47 -18.07
C GLY A 762 -12.99 31.36 -17.90
N ILE A 763 -13.70 32.40 -18.35
CA ILE A 763 -15.17 32.48 -18.25
C ILE A 763 -15.89 31.40 -19.08
N ASN A 764 -15.24 30.94 -20.14
CA ASN A 764 -15.76 29.96 -21.09
C ASN A 764 -15.58 28.51 -20.65
N HIS A 765 -14.92 28.28 -19.54
CA HIS A 765 -14.69 26.92 -19.06
C HIS A 765 -15.98 26.30 -18.50
N PRO A 766 -16.32 25.03 -18.84
CA PRO A 766 -17.57 24.38 -18.34
C PRO A 766 -17.71 24.44 -16.81
N SER A 767 -16.64 24.21 -16.06
CA SER A 767 -16.65 24.26 -14.59
C SER A 767 -16.92 25.68 -14.05
N THR A 768 -16.47 26.73 -14.75
CA THR A 768 -16.80 28.13 -14.40
C THR A 768 -18.27 28.40 -14.64
N MET A 769 -18.80 27.97 -15.78
CA MET A 769 -20.23 28.10 -16.11
C MET A 769 -21.11 27.33 -15.12
N THR A 770 -20.70 26.15 -14.67
CA THR A 770 -21.42 25.39 -13.63
C THR A 770 -21.47 26.17 -12.31
N THR A 771 -20.33 26.76 -11.88
CA THR A 771 -20.31 27.58 -10.66
C THR A 771 -21.25 28.78 -10.76
N LYS A 772 -21.28 29.50 -11.92
CA LYS A 772 -22.21 30.59 -12.15
C LYS A 772 -23.66 30.14 -12.14
N ASN A 773 -23.99 29.00 -12.71
CA ASN A 773 -25.29 28.38 -12.64
C ASN A 773 -25.73 28.12 -11.17
N ASN A 774 -24.82 27.65 -10.34
CA ASN A 774 -25.14 27.38 -8.93
C ASN A 774 -25.27 28.68 -8.12
N ILE A 775 -24.54 29.75 -8.46
CA ILE A 775 -24.77 31.09 -7.90
C ILE A 775 -26.16 31.53 -8.24
N ALA A 776 -26.60 31.43 -9.52
CA ALA A 776 -27.94 31.82 -9.95
C ALA A 776 -29.02 30.97 -9.25
N PHE A 777 -28.81 29.68 -9.10
CA PHE A 777 -29.71 28.79 -8.38
C PHE A 777 -29.84 29.15 -6.90
N CYS A 778 -28.75 29.51 -6.24
CA CYS A 778 -28.78 30.00 -4.87
C CYS A 778 -29.53 31.32 -4.74
N LEU A 779 -29.37 32.28 -5.68
CA LEU A 779 -30.12 33.52 -5.73
C LEU A 779 -31.59 33.28 -6.00
N ASP A 780 -31.95 32.33 -6.86
CA ASP A 780 -33.35 31.92 -7.10
C ASP A 780 -34.02 31.43 -5.81
N ASN A 781 -33.33 30.54 -5.08
CA ASN A 781 -33.80 30.05 -3.78
C ASN A 781 -33.97 31.16 -2.72
N MET A 782 -33.19 32.23 -2.82
CA MET A 782 -33.34 33.44 -1.97
C MET A 782 -34.46 34.36 -2.43
N GLY A 783 -35.12 34.07 -3.55
CA GLY A 783 -36.15 34.92 -4.14
C GLY A 783 -35.61 36.15 -4.87
N LYS A 784 -34.31 36.20 -5.20
CA LYS A 784 -33.63 37.23 -6.00
C LYS A 784 -33.67 36.90 -7.49
N TYR A 785 -34.88 36.69 -8.01
CA TYR A 785 -35.11 36.14 -9.35
C TYR A 785 -34.48 36.94 -10.49
N ASN A 786 -34.48 38.26 -10.41
CA ASN A 786 -33.93 39.10 -11.49
C ASN A 786 -32.39 38.91 -11.59
N GLU A 787 -31.70 38.92 -10.45
CA GLU A 787 -30.26 38.68 -10.40
C GLU A 787 -29.93 37.26 -10.90
N ALA A 788 -30.73 36.27 -10.51
CA ALA A 788 -30.55 34.87 -10.97
C ALA A 788 -30.70 34.75 -12.50
N LEU A 789 -31.74 35.38 -13.09
CA LEU A 789 -32.00 35.33 -14.52
C LEU A 789 -30.87 35.99 -15.33
N GLU A 790 -30.32 37.11 -14.89
CA GLU A 790 -29.17 37.75 -15.54
C GLU A 790 -27.98 36.77 -15.69
N ILE A 791 -27.66 36.05 -14.63
CA ILE A 791 -26.58 35.09 -14.65
C ILE A 791 -26.96 33.89 -15.51
N TYR A 792 -28.15 33.34 -15.36
CA TYR A 792 -28.60 32.21 -16.18
C TYR A 792 -28.57 32.49 -17.69
N TYR A 793 -29.04 33.64 -18.12
CA TYR A 793 -29.00 34.01 -19.55
C TYR A 793 -27.59 34.18 -20.06
N SER A 794 -26.70 34.76 -19.27
CA SER A 794 -25.28 34.85 -19.60
C SER A 794 -24.62 33.44 -19.78
N VAL A 795 -24.94 32.54 -18.86
CA VAL A 795 -24.40 31.15 -18.92
C VAL A 795 -25.03 30.36 -20.08
N ASP A 796 -26.36 30.48 -20.33
CA ASP A 796 -27.02 29.81 -21.44
C ASP A 796 -26.43 30.19 -22.80
N LYS A 797 -26.13 31.48 -22.97
CA LYS A 797 -25.48 31.98 -24.18
C LYS A 797 -24.12 31.31 -24.38
N LEU A 798 -23.26 31.33 -23.36
CA LEU A 798 -21.92 30.75 -23.44
C LEU A 798 -21.98 29.24 -23.63
N GLN A 799 -22.83 28.52 -22.93
CA GLN A 799 -22.98 27.08 -23.08
C GLN A 799 -23.51 26.71 -24.48
N THR A 800 -24.45 27.49 -25.01
CA THR A 800 -24.97 27.25 -26.36
C THR A 800 -23.87 27.42 -27.42
N GLU A 801 -23.01 28.44 -27.28
CA GLU A 801 -21.92 28.72 -28.20
C GLU A 801 -20.80 27.65 -28.12
N ILE A 802 -20.46 27.15 -26.92
CA ILE A 802 -19.28 26.29 -26.72
C ILE A 802 -19.66 24.82 -26.74
N LEU A 803 -20.71 24.42 -26.05
CA LEU A 803 -21.13 23.02 -25.89
C LEU A 803 -22.23 22.62 -26.86
N GLY A 804 -22.96 23.58 -27.37
CA GLY A 804 -24.12 23.37 -28.23
C GLY A 804 -25.46 23.33 -27.47
N ILE A 805 -26.54 23.57 -28.23
CA ILE A 805 -27.90 23.68 -27.67
C ILE A 805 -28.41 22.38 -27.03
N ASN A 806 -27.98 21.25 -27.53
CA ASN A 806 -28.39 19.90 -27.08
C ASN A 806 -27.54 19.35 -25.95
N HIS A 807 -26.50 20.07 -25.49
CA HIS A 807 -25.66 19.59 -24.40
C HIS A 807 -26.48 19.53 -23.09
N PRO A 808 -26.30 18.46 -22.26
CA PRO A 808 -27.06 18.31 -21.02
C PRO A 808 -27.02 19.52 -20.10
N SER A 809 -25.82 20.13 -19.93
CA SER A 809 -25.67 21.34 -19.11
C SER A 809 -26.44 22.54 -19.67
N THR A 810 -26.45 22.74 -21.00
CA THR A 810 -27.20 23.80 -21.66
C THR A 810 -28.69 23.59 -21.44
N MET A 811 -29.16 22.36 -21.58
CA MET A 811 -30.56 22.02 -21.34
C MET A 811 -30.98 22.20 -19.88
N ALA A 812 -30.09 21.88 -18.94
CA ALA A 812 -30.32 22.11 -17.51
C ALA A 812 -30.45 23.61 -17.20
N THR A 813 -29.55 24.45 -17.74
CA THR A 813 -29.63 25.91 -17.57
C THR A 813 -30.95 26.48 -18.13
N LYS A 814 -31.39 26.05 -19.31
CA LYS A 814 -32.69 26.45 -19.91
C LYS A 814 -33.87 26.04 -19.03
N ARG A 815 -33.82 24.86 -18.44
CA ARG A 815 -34.84 24.43 -17.47
C ARG A 815 -34.84 25.31 -16.22
N ASN A 816 -33.70 25.67 -15.67
CA ASN A 816 -33.58 26.54 -14.52
C ASN A 816 -34.12 27.95 -14.82
N ILE A 817 -33.85 28.49 -16.03
CA ILE A 817 -34.44 29.75 -16.49
C ILE A 817 -35.97 29.68 -16.46
N ALA A 818 -36.54 28.61 -17.02
CA ALA A 818 -38.02 28.46 -17.06
C ALA A 818 -38.63 28.36 -15.66
N ILE A 819 -37.97 27.64 -14.72
CA ILE A 819 -38.43 27.55 -13.33
C ILE A 819 -38.34 28.91 -12.64
N CYS A 820 -37.22 29.63 -12.77
CA CYS A 820 -37.02 30.93 -12.17
C CYS A 820 -38.03 31.99 -12.69
N LEU A 821 -38.36 31.96 -13.98
CA LEU A 821 -39.40 32.81 -14.55
C LEU A 821 -40.78 32.52 -13.94
N ASN A 822 -41.14 31.25 -13.82
CA ASN A 822 -42.42 30.86 -13.19
C ASN A 822 -42.46 31.29 -11.72
N ASN A 823 -41.37 31.17 -10.97
CA ASN A 823 -41.27 31.63 -9.58
C ASN A 823 -41.44 33.16 -9.48
N LEU A 824 -40.85 33.91 -10.41
CA LEU A 824 -40.98 35.37 -10.49
C LEU A 824 -42.41 35.81 -10.78
N GLU A 825 -43.09 35.15 -11.73
CA GLU A 825 -44.49 35.43 -12.09
C GLU A 825 -45.43 35.13 -10.93
N THR A 826 -45.23 33.99 -10.25
CA THR A 826 -46.00 33.60 -9.07
C THR A 826 -45.86 34.62 -7.94
N LYS A 827 -44.64 35.10 -7.69
CA LYS A 827 -44.41 36.18 -6.71
C LYS A 827 -45.08 37.48 -7.09
N ARG A 828 -45.04 37.86 -8.37
CA ARG A 828 -45.74 39.07 -8.89
C ARG A 828 -47.25 38.95 -8.74
N ALA A 829 -47.83 37.80 -9.08
CA ALA A 829 -49.24 37.52 -8.92
C ALA A 829 -49.67 37.59 -7.44
N SER A 830 -48.87 37.00 -6.53
CA SER A 830 -49.11 37.04 -5.09
C SER A 830 -49.04 38.47 -4.53
N CYS A 831 -48.13 39.30 -5.01
CA CYS A 831 -48.01 40.71 -4.62
C CYS A 831 -49.15 41.59 -5.19
N LEU A 832 -49.86 41.14 -6.22
CA LEU A 832 -51.00 41.84 -6.78
C LEU A 832 -52.33 41.48 -6.07
N ILE A 833 -52.34 40.41 -5.30
CA ILE A 833 -53.49 39.88 -4.54
C ILE A 833 -53.52 40.43 -3.09
N ILE A 834 -52.39 40.96 -2.61
CA ILE A 834 -52.28 41.70 -1.35
C ILE A 834 -52.42 43.18 -1.58
#